data_08cc9b0a278de627d7a4ca154336b74c
#
_entry.id   08cc9b0a278de627d7a4ca154336b74c
#
_cell.length_a   1.000
_cell.length_b   1.000
_cell.length_c   1.000
_cell.angle_alpha   90.00
_cell.angle_beta   90.00
_cell.angle_gamma   90.00
#
_symmetry.space_group_name_H-M   'P 1'
#
loop_
_entity.id
_entity.type
_entity.pdbx_description
1 polymer ?
#
loop_
_entity_poly.entity_id
_entity_poly.type
_entity_poly.pdbx_seq_one_letter_code
_entity_poly.pdbx_strand_id
1 'polypeptide(L)'
;MKKVGIALENCYGIKKLDYQFDFSSESVYAIYAPNGSMKSSLAQTFKDIAEGTASRDRIFPARVSVRKITDENGAALPPQSILVLPPYDEVFSHNERTSLLLVNDKLRKEYEQLHLDIEQSKDALLKALKAQSGSKKDLEKEVSSAFMAVDNKFLDALKRISAEVLRQKDAPFANVKYDTIFDEKVISFLNTKDFKTAIADYITRYNELLAASTYFKKGIFEYYNAATIAKSLADNGFFDAKHTVSFNNGKKVEINTLKQLEDMIAKEKDAITKDKDLKKKFAELEKLITKNATVRDFQAYLTSNETLLPHLEHIEAFKQDIWKSYLKVNSGLLTDLIAKDQAAADKEQKIVEQATKERTLWEKVIDIFNDRFFVPFKLRAKNREAVILGDEPILSLEFIFEDEGGHAQVERTTLLQALSQGEKKALYVLNIMFEVETRRKEKRETLFVVDDVADSFDYRNKYAIIEYLKDIATEPTFRQIILTHNFDFFRTLNARLHPALRSAHCLMVTKNGGVVSFQKAKGIQNVFVKDWKPHFFTDQSKKIAAITFTRNIIEYTKGTTDADYVTLTALLHWKAETPTILEEHLNGIYIGVFGVPAAPAVVPPATHKPAIDIIDEEAKAVLAHGGAAKFEEKIVLAIAIRMTAERFMVAKIADQAFVKAIERNQTTELLDKFEKMFPKEDEAIKTLRGVVLMTPENIHLNSFMYEPIVDMSDEHLKKL
;
A
#
# COMPACT_ATOMS: atom_id res chain seq x y z
N MET A 1 28.04 -11.18 -11.03
CA MET A 1 27.64 -9.74 -10.97
C MET A 1 28.66 -8.99 -10.14
N LYS A 2 29.54 -8.27 -10.83
CA LYS A 2 30.60 -7.45 -10.18
C LYS A 2 30.27 -5.96 -10.17
N LYS A 3 29.54 -5.49 -11.17
CA LYS A 3 29.10 -4.10 -11.23
C LYS A 3 27.64 -4.00 -11.63
N VAL A 4 26.96 -2.97 -11.14
CA VAL A 4 25.59 -2.63 -11.51
C VAL A 4 25.55 -1.14 -11.83
N GLY A 5 25.36 -0.81 -13.11
CA GLY A 5 25.17 0.55 -13.60
C GLY A 5 23.69 0.93 -13.60
N ILE A 6 23.37 2.12 -13.11
CA ILE A 6 22.01 2.67 -13.09
C ILE A 6 22.00 3.99 -13.83
N ALA A 7 21.15 4.13 -14.84
CA ALA A 7 20.82 5.40 -15.48
C ALA A 7 19.30 5.51 -15.59
N LEU A 8 18.72 6.42 -14.82
CA LEU A 8 17.29 6.65 -14.74
C LEU A 8 16.95 8.09 -15.11
N GLU A 9 15.93 8.27 -15.96
CA GLU A 9 15.33 9.58 -16.25
C GLU A 9 13.81 9.49 -16.17
N ASN A 10 13.19 10.40 -15.46
CA ASN A 10 11.74 10.50 -15.29
C ASN A 10 11.09 9.18 -14.84
N CYS A 11 11.74 8.43 -13.95
CA CYS A 11 11.20 7.23 -13.37
C CYS A 11 10.56 7.57 -12.01
N TYR A 12 9.25 7.44 -11.91
CA TYR A 12 8.45 7.84 -10.73
C TYR A 12 8.69 9.31 -10.35
N GLY A 13 9.41 9.60 -9.27
CA GLY A 13 9.77 10.98 -8.89
C GLY A 13 11.25 11.30 -9.11
N ILE A 14 12.02 10.40 -9.72
CA ILE A 14 13.44 10.58 -10.03
C ILE A 14 13.52 11.24 -11.41
N LYS A 15 13.90 12.53 -11.46
CA LYS A 15 14.16 13.21 -12.75
C LYS A 15 15.41 12.70 -13.42
N LYS A 16 16.48 12.49 -12.62
CA LYS A 16 17.75 11.93 -13.11
C LYS A 16 18.48 11.25 -11.95
N LEU A 17 19.02 10.08 -12.23
CA LEU A 17 19.97 9.36 -11.37
C LEU A 17 20.93 8.59 -12.28
N ASP A 18 22.23 8.81 -12.09
CA ASP A 18 23.30 8.05 -12.76
C ASP A 18 24.30 7.61 -11.70
N TYR A 19 24.53 6.30 -11.57
CA TYR A 19 25.47 5.74 -10.61
C TYR A 19 25.90 4.33 -11.00
N GLN A 20 27.15 3.98 -10.63
CA GLN A 20 27.70 2.64 -10.82
C GLN A 20 28.09 2.04 -9.47
N PHE A 21 27.40 0.98 -9.06
CA PHE A 21 27.78 0.15 -7.93
C PHE A 21 28.90 -0.81 -8.34
N ASP A 22 29.96 -0.89 -7.56
CA ASP A 22 31.08 -1.81 -7.76
C ASP A 22 31.18 -2.81 -6.60
N PHE A 23 30.75 -4.03 -6.86
CA PHE A 23 30.73 -5.15 -5.91
C PHE A 23 32.01 -6.02 -6.01
N SER A 24 33.08 -5.52 -6.62
CA SER A 24 34.29 -6.33 -6.81
C SER A 24 35.02 -6.64 -5.49
N SER A 25 34.92 -5.77 -4.50
CA SER A 25 35.58 -5.94 -3.19
C SER A 25 34.61 -6.30 -2.08
N GLU A 26 33.42 -5.73 -2.06
CA GLU A 26 32.39 -5.94 -1.03
C GLU A 26 31.05 -6.29 -1.68
N SER A 27 30.26 -7.13 -0.98
CA SER A 27 28.96 -7.60 -1.50
C SER A 27 27.78 -6.70 -1.15
N VAL A 28 27.96 -5.64 -0.33
CA VAL A 28 26.88 -4.82 0.21
C VAL A 28 27.14 -3.34 -0.01
N TYR A 29 26.11 -2.62 -0.45
CA TYR A 29 25.98 -1.17 -0.35
C TYR A 29 24.88 -0.82 0.66
N ALA A 30 25.16 0.10 1.56
CA ALA A 30 24.14 0.71 2.41
C ALA A 30 23.94 2.18 1.99
N ILE A 31 22.70 2.59 1.82
CA ILE A 31 22.33 3.90 1.33
C ILE A 31 21.39 4.55 2.33
N TYR A 32 21.88 5.59 3.00
CA TYR A 32 21.03 6.45 3.79
C TYR A 32 20.34 7.47 2.90
N ALA A 33 19.03 7.52 2.97
CA ALA A 33 18.22 8.39 2.15
C ALA A 33 17.07 8.98 2.98
N PRO A 34 17.09 10.28 3.30
CA PRO A 34 16.01 10.96 4.01
C PRO A 34 14.64 10.74 3.35
N ASN A 35 13.58 10.95 4.11
CA ASN A 35 12.23 10.87 3.57
C ASN A 35 12.03 11.86 2.41
N GLY A 36 11.35 11.45 1.36
CA GLY A 36 11.18 12.26 0.14
C GLY A 36 12.36 12.24 -0.85
N SER A 37 13.46 11.53 -0.54
CA SER A 37 14.65 11.41 -1.42
C SER A 37 14.58 10.29 -2.46
N MET A 38 13.39 9.70 -2.67
CA MET A 38 13.09 8.74 -3.74
C MET A 38 13.61 7.30 -3.52
N LYS A 39 13.76 6.84 -2.26
CA LYS A 39 14.12 5.45 -1.95
C LYS A 39 13.20 4.43 -2.63
N SER A 40 11.90 4.50 -2.29
CA SER A 40 10.90 3.57 -2.82
C SER A 40 10.72 3.71 -4.33
N SER A 41 10.98 4.89 -4.92
CA SER A 41 11.01 5.06 -6.36
C SER A 41 12.16 4.28 -7.00
N LEU A 42 13.34 4.27 -6.38
CA LEU A 42 14.48 3.47 -6.82
C LEU A 42 14.20 1.97 -6.68
N ALA A 43 13.72 1.54 -5.52
CA ALA A 43 13.34 0.14 -5.29
C ALA A 43 12.29 -0.33 -6.30
N GLN A 44 11.29 0.51 -6.60
CA GLN A 44 10.24 0.20 -7.57
C GLN A 44 10.81 0.05 -8.99
N THR A 45 11.84 0.83 -9.40
CA THR A 45 12.45 0.63 -10.72
C THR A 45 13.13 -0.74 -10.86
N PHE A 46 13.72 -1.27 -9.79
CA PHE A 46 14.25 -2.63 -9.76
C PHE A 46 13.12 -3.68 -9.76
N LYS A 47 12.04 -3.44 -9.01
CA LYS A 47 10.86 -4.30 -8.98
C LYS A 47 10.24 -4.41 -10.37
N ASP A 48 10.11 -3.30 -11.08
CA ASP A 48 9.58 -3.29 -12.45
C ASP A 48 10.43 -4.13 -13.42
N ILE A 49 11.76 -4.22 -13.22
CA ILE A 49 12.59 -5.13 -14.03
C ILE A 49 12.28 -6.58 -13.67
N ALA A 50 12.22 -6.90 -12.37
CA ALA A 50 11.93 -8.24 -11.91
C ALA A 50 10.56 -8.74 -12.42
N GLU A 51 9.58 -7.84 -12.52
CA GLU A 51 8.22 -8.11 -13.00
C GLU A 51 8.04 -7.94 -14.53
N GLY A 52 9.06 -7.47 -15.24
CA GLY A 52 8.97 -7.21 -16.69
C GLY A 52 8.08 -6.02 -17.06
N THR A 53 7.81 -5.11 -16.13
CA THR A 53 6.96 -3.94 -16.33
C THR A 53 7.78 -2.68 -16.63
N ALA A 54 7.14 -1.63 -17.16
CA ALA A 54 7.80 -0.38 -17.51
C ALA A 54 7.75 0.63 -16.36
N SER A 55 8.90 1.22 -16.01
CA SER A 55 8.93 2.35 -15.06
C SER A 55 8.53 3.64 -15.78
N ARG A 56 7.58 4.38 -15.20
CA ARG A 56 7.05 5.63 -15.78
C ARG A 56 6.91 6.71 -14.73
N ASP A 57 6.94 7.97 -15.16
CA ASP A 57 6.50 9.09 -14.33
C ASP A 57 4.97 9.02 -14.20
N ARG A 58 4.47 8.70 -12.99
CA ARG A 58 3.03 8.57 -12.72
C ARG A 58 2.33 9.91 -12.56
N ILE A 59 3.09 10.97 -12.25
CA ILE A 59 2.55 12.32 -12.06
C ILE A 59 2.50 13.08 -13.39
N PHE A 60 3.51 12.89 -14.24
CA PHE A 60 3.61 13.51 -15.54
C PHE A 60 3.76 12.45 -16.64
N PRO A 61 2.66 11.76 -17.02
CA PRO A 61 2.72 10.60 -17.93
C PRO A 61 3.27 10.92 -19.33
N ALA A 62 3.24 12.20 -19.74
CA ALA A 62 3.77 12.64 -21.03
C ALA A 62 5.31 12.71 -21.06
N ARG A 63 6.00 12.59 -19.92
CA ARG A 63 7.46 12.58 -19.90
C ARG A 63 7.99 11.25 -20.39
N VAL A 64 9.01 11.32 -21.24
CA VAL A 64 9.73 10.12 -21.67
C VAL A 64 10.56 9.63 -20.50
N SER A 65 10.32 8.39 -20.09
CA SER A 65 11.09 7.74 -19.02
C SER A 65 12.19 6.88 -19.62
N VAL A 66 13.40 6.96 -19.06
CA VAL A 66 14.53 6.11 -19.40
C VAL A 66 14.90 5.28 -18.18
N ARG A 67 14.92 3.96 -18.35
CA ARG A 67 15.40 3.02 -17.35
C ARG A 67 16.46 2.12 -17.96
N LYS A 68 17.70 2.32 -17.56
CA LYS A 68 18.82 1.47 -17.97
C LYS A 68 19.54 0.99 -16.72
N ILE A 69 19.40 -0.31 -16.42
CA ILE A 69 20.11 -0.97 -15.33
C ILE A 69 20.87 -2.15 -15.92
N THR A 70 22.20 -2.12 -15.79
CA THR A 70 23.10 -3.01 -16.53
C THR A 70 24.15 -3.64 -15.62
N ASP A 71 24.68 -4.76 -16.06
CA ASP A 71 25.84 -5.42 -15.45
C ASP A 71 27.18 -4.77 -15.87
N GLU A 72 28.29 -5.39 -15.48
CA GLU A 72 29.66 -4.99 -15.83
C GLU A 72 29.94 -4.97 -17.32
N ASN A 73 29.18 -5.69 -18.14
CA ASN A 73 29.32 -5.78 -19.60
C ASN A 73 28.38 -4.82 -20.34
N GLY A 74 27.57 -4.07 -19.61
CA GLY A 74 26.55 -3.18 -20.18
C GLY A 74 25.28 -3.90 -20.64
N ALA A 75 25.12 -5.20 -20.33
CA ALA A 75 23.93 -5.98 -20.59
C ALA A 75 22.86 -5.69 -19.52
N ALA A 76 21.58 -5.71 -19.91
CA ALA A 76 20.47 -5.56 -18.98
C ALA A 76 20.47 -6.70 -17.96
N LEU A 77 20.19 -6.38 -16.68
CA LEU A 77 20.09 -7.40 -15.65
C LEU A 77 18.91 -8.33 -15.93
N PRO A 78 19.10 -9.65 -15.83
CA PRO A 78 18.02 -10.61 -15.95
C PRO A 78 16.96 -10.39 -14.87
N PRO A 79 15.66 -10.40 -15.19
CA PRO A 79 14.57 -10.23 -14.20
C PRO A 79 14.71 -11.13 -12.96
N GLN A 80 15.05 -12.40 -13.19
CA GLN A 80 15.20 -13.40 -12.11
C GLN A 80 16.42 -13.16 -11.20
N SER A 81 17.37 -12.32 -11.61
CA SER A 81 18.55 -11.97 -10.80
C SER A 81 18.28 -10.82 -9.81
N ILE A 82 17.08 -10.28 -9.78
CA ILE A 82 16.70 -9.18 -8.90
C ILE A 82 15.65 -9.69 -7.91
N LEU A 83 15.84 -9.35 -6.62
CA LEU A 83 14.83 -9.54 -5.59
C LEU A 83 14.70 -8.23 -4.81
N VAL A 84 13.53 -7.60 -4.91
CA VAL A 84 13.21 -6.39 -4.15
C VAL A 84 12.46 -6.79 -2.89
N LEU A 85 12.97 -6.32 -1.75
CA LEU A 85 12.35 -6.49 -0.44
C LEU A 85 11.73 -5.15 -0.07
N PRO A 86 10.43 -4.94 -0.32
CA PRO A 86 9.76 -3.69 -0.02
C PRO A 86 9.58 -3.50 1.49
N PRO A 87 9.25 -2.28 1.94
CA PRO A 87 8.67 -2.06 3.27
C PRO A 87 7.42 -2.93 3.40
N TYR A 88 7.06 -3.26 4.64
CA TYR A 88 5.90 -4.10 4.92
C TYR A 88 4.68 -3.73 4.06
N ASP A 89 4.16 -4.71 3.33
CA ASP A 89 2.93 -4.61 2.56
C ASP A 89 1.93 -5.63 3.11
N GLU A 90 0.76 -5.17 3.56
CA GLU A 90 -0.30 -6.06 4.10
C GLU A 90 -0.82 -7.06 3.06
N VAL A 91 -0.77 -6.71 1.79
CA VAL A 91 -1.20 -7.60 0.69
C VAL A 91 -0.37 -8.87 0.61
N PHE A 92 0.92 -8.82 1.00
CA PHE A 92 1.80 -10.00 1.08
C PHE A 92 1.39 -10.98 2.19
N SER A 93 0.56 -10.56 3.14
CA SER A 93 0.13 -11.38 4.28
C SER A 93 -1.07 -12.30 3.97
N HIS A 94 -1.74 -12.13 2.82
CA HIS A 94 -3.02 -12.79 2.56
C HIS A 94 -2.93 -14.14 1.84
N ASN A 95 -1.76 -14.59 1.43
CA ASN A 95 -1.61 -15.85 0.71
C ASN A 95 -0.93 -16.91 1.57
N GLU A 96 -1.72 -17.65 2.36
CA GLU A 96 -1.25 -18.91 3.00
C GLU A 96 -0.61 -19.86 1.98
N ARG A 97 -1.06 -19.79 0.73
CA ARG A 97 -0.55 -20.56 -0.40
C ARG A 97 0.81 -20.10 -0.91
N THR A 98 1.16 -18.82 -0.76
CA THR A 98 2.46 -18.29 -1.22
C THR A 98 3.62 -18.78 -0.38
N SER A 99 3.41 -19.02 0.91
CA SER A 99 4.42 -19.62 1.79
C SER A 99 4.74 -21.07 1.43
N LEU A 100 3.85 -21.76 0.74
CA LEU A 100 4.02 -23.12 0.28
C LEU A 100 4.89 -23.27 -0.97
N LEU A 101 5.06 -22.19 -1.74
CA LEU A 101 5.62 -22.23 -3.10
C LEU A 101 7.06 -21.74 -3.22
N LEU A 102 7.66 -21.37 -2.12
CA LEU A 102 9.04 -20.87 -2.09
C LEU A 102 10.09 -21.96 -2.30
N VAL A 103 9.68 -23.08 -2.84
CA VAL A 103 10.52 -24.24 -3.00
C VAL A 103 11.33 -24.20 -4.30
N ASN A 104 10.74 -23.64 -5.36
CA ASN A 104 11.37 -23.62 -6.68
C ASN A 104 10.82 -22.45 -7.52
N ASP A 105 11.70 -21.59 -8.06
CA ASP A 105 11.32 -20.40 -8.84
C ASP A 105 10.48 -20.76 -10.09
N LYS A 106 10.72 -21.92 -10.70
CA LYS A 106 9.93 -22.39 -11.85
C LYS A 106 8.51 -22.73 -11.43
N LEU A 107 8.34 -23.44 -10.33
CA LEU A 107 7.03 -23.80 -9.78
C LEU A 107 6.28 -22.56 -9.29
N ARG A 108 7.01 -21.61 -8.70
CA ARG A 108 6.44 -20.33 -8.29
C ARG A 108 5.91 -19.55 -9.49
N LYS A 109 6.69 -19.41 -10.56
CA LYS A 109 6.26 -18.71 -11.78
C LYS A 109 5.06 -19.39 -12.44
N GLU A 110 5.07 -20.72 -12.49
CA GLU A 110 3.93 -21.48 -12.99
C GLU A 110 2.67 -21.22 -12.18
N TYR A 111 2.79 -21.13 -10.86
CA TYR A 111 1.69 -20.81 -9.96
C TYR A 111 1.23 -19.36 -10.08
N GLU A 112 2.16 -18.40 -10.07
CA GLU A 112 1.87 -16.98 -10.25
C GLU A 112 1.16 -16.76 -11.60
N GLN A 113 1.59 -17.44 -12.67
CA GLN A 113 0.96 -17.36 -13.98
C GLN A 113 -0.46 -17.94 -13.95
N LEU A 114 -0.69 -19.07 -13.27
CA LEU A 114 -2.03 -19.63 -13.10
C LEU A 114 -2.99 -18.68 -12.40
N HIS A 115 -2.52 -18.03 -11.31
CA HIS A 115 -3.32 -17.05 -10.60
C HIS A 115 -3.57 -15.79 -11.43
N LEU A 116 -2.56 -15.33 -12.17
CA LEU A 116 -2.72 -14.21 -13.09
C LEU A 116 -3.74 -14.53 -14.19
N ASP A 117 -3.69 -15.72 -14.75
CA ASP A 117 -4.63 -16.18 -15.79
C ASP A 117 -6.06 -16.27 -15.24
N ILE A 118 -6.23 -16.74 -13.99
CA ILE A 118 -7.53 -16.74 -13.29
C ILE A 118 -8.03 -15.32 -13.06
N GLU A 119 -7.19 -14.43 -12.50
CA GLU A 119 -7.57 -13.05 -12.23
C GLU A 119 -7.94 -12.31 -13.52
N GLN A 120 -7.19 -12.47 -14.60
CA GLN A 120 -7.52 -11.88 -15.91
C GLN A 120 -8.86 -12.37 -16.43
N SER A 121 -9.16 -13.68 -16.28
CA SER A 121 -10.45 -14.24 -16.71
C SER A 121 -11.58 -13.79 -15.81
N LYS A 122 -11.33 -13.67 -14.50
CA LYS A 122 -12.27 -13.11 -13.53
C LYS A 122 -12.59 -11.66 -13.88
N ASP A 123 -11.58 -10.84 -14.11
CA ASP A 123 -11.74 -9.43 -14.49
C ASP A 123 -12.51 -9.28 -15.80
N ALA A 124 -12.25 -10.13 -16.77
CA ALA A 124 -12.98 -10.14 -18.05
C ALA A 124 -14.46 -10.43 -17.83
N LEU A 125 -14.79 -11.45 -17.03
CA LEU A 125 -16.16 -11.78 -16.67
C LEU A 125 -16.84 -10.66 -15.88
N LEU A 126 -16.18 -10.14 -14.85
CA LEU A 126 -16.70 -9.04 -14.02
C LEU A 126 -16.95 -7.78 -14.85
N LYS A 127 -16.05 -7.45 -15.77
CA LYS A 127 -16.22 -6.32 -16.70
C LYS A 127 -17.43 -6.50 -17.60
N ALA A 128 -17.64 -7.71 -18.14
CA ALA A 128 -18.80 -8.03 -18.96
C ALA A 128 -20.10 -7.96 -18.14
N LEU A 129 -20.11 -8.55 -16.95
CA LEU A 129 -21.25 -8.50 -16.03
C LEU A 129 -21.54 -7.07 -15.57
N LYS A 130 -20.54 -6.25 -15.33
CA LYS A 130 -20.70 -4.84 -14.97
C LYS A 130 -21.31 -4.02 -16.10
N ALA A 131 -20.86 -4.24 -17.31
CA ALA A 131 -21.42 -3.58 -18.50
C ALA A 131 -22.89 -3.98 -18.73
N GLN A 132 -23.23 -5.27 -18.52
CA GLN A 132 -24.58 -5.80 -18.73
C GLN A 132 -25.54 -5.41 -17.61
N SER A 133 -25.12 -5.53 -16.33
CA SER A 133 -25.95 -5.23 -15.17
C SER A 133 -26.14 -3.72 -14.93
N GLY A 134 -25.19 -2.91 -15.39
CA GLY A 134 -25.08 -1.49 -15.05
C GLY A 134 -24.72 -1.24 -13.58
N SER A 135 -24.38 -2.29 -12.82
CA SER A 135 -24.18 -2.20 -11.38
C SER A 135 -22.92 -1.43 -10.99
N LYS A 136 -23.07 -0.60 -9.96
CA LYS A 136 -21.97 0.13 -9.29
C LYS A 136 -21.47 -0.61 -8.06
N LYS A 137 -22.13 -1.68 -7.66
CA LYS A 137 -21.79 -2.49 -6.49
C LYS A 137 -20.59 -3.39 -6.78
N ASP A 138 -20.04 -3.96 -5.72
CA ASP A 138 -19.05 -5.03 -5.78
C ASP A 138 -19.72 -6.30 -6.30
N LEU A 139 -19.44 -6.67 -7.54
CA LEU A 139 -20.10 -7.79 -8.20
C LEU A 139 -19.67 -9.15 -7.64
N GLU A 140 -18.46 -9.27 -7.12
CA GLU A 140 -18.00 -10.50 -6.48
C GLU A 140 -18.85 -10.79 -5.25
N LYS A 141 -19.11 -9.77 -4.42
CA LYS A 141 -19.98 -9.88 -3.24
C LYS A 141 -21.44 -10.11 -3.60
N GLU A 142 -21.94 -9.39 -4.61
CA GLU A 142 -23.33 -9.52 -5.07
C GLU A 142 -23.62 -10.92 -5.60
N VAL A 143 -22.76 -11.50 -6.43
CA VAL A 143 -22.92 -12.86 -6.96
C VAL A 143 -22.70 -13.90 -5.86
N SER A 144 -21.67 -13.72 -5.01
CA SER A 144 -21.43 -14.62 -3.89
C SER A 144 -22.65 -14.69 -2.96
N SER A 145 -23.15 -13.56 -2.51
CA SER A 145 -24.32 -13.48 -1.61
C SER A 145 -25.61 -13.99 -2.24
N ALA A 146 -25.74 -13.91 -3.56
CA ALA A 146 -26.91 -14.45 -4.25
C ALA A 146 -26.97 -15.99 -4.24
N PHE A 147 -25.84 -16.67 -4.20
CA PHE A 147 -25.77 -18.12 -4.34
C PHE A 147 -25.13 -18.86 -3.17
N MET A 148 -24.41 -18.14 -2.30
CA MET A 148 -23.72 -18.69 -1.14
C MET A 148 -24.22 -18.01 0.15
N ALA A 149 -23.96 -18.61 1.32
CA ALA A 149 -24.32 -18.01 2.61
C ALA A 149 -23.38 -16.85 3.02
N VAL A 150 -22.33 -16.59 2.26
CA VAL A 150 -21.28 -15.60 2.51
C VAL A 150 -20.96 -14.81 1.24
N ASP A 151 -20.38 -13.62 1.40
CA ASP A 151 -20.15 -12.67 0.31
C ASP A 151 -18.75 -12.73 -0.33
N ASN A 152 -17.89 -13.63 0.13
CA ASN A 152 -16.48 -13.74 -0.29
C ASN A 152 -16.13 -15.06 -1.02
N LYS A 153 -17.13 -15.76 -1.59
CA LYS A 153 -16.94 -17.04 -2.29
C LYS A 153 -17.41 -16.99 -3.74
N PHE A 154 -16.90 -16.02 -4.49
CA PHE A 154 -17.33 -15.77 -5.86
C PHE A 154 -17.12 -16.98 -6.79
N LEU A 155 -15.90 -17.55 -6.82
CA LEU A 155 -15.60 -18.71 -7.65
C LEU A 155 -16.42 -19.95 -7.25
N ASP A 156 -16.59 -20.19 -5.96
CA ASP A 156 -17.42 -21.29 -5.47
C ASP A 156 -18.90 -21.12 -5.89
N ALA A 157 -19.40 -19.87 -5.83
CA ALA A 157 -20.73 -19.54 -6.32
C ALA A 157 -20.88 -19.85 -7.80
N LEU A 158 -19.92 -19.44 -8.64
CA LEU A 158 -19.93 -19.72 -10.06
C LEU A 158 -19.85 -21.22 -10.37
N LYS A 159 -18.98 -21.96 -9.69
CA LYS A 159 -18.89 -23.43 -9.83
C LYS A 159 -20.21 -24.13 -9.50
N ARG A 160 -20.84 -23.72 -8.40
CA ARG A 160 -22.12 -24.27 -7.94
C ARG A 160 -23.22 -24.15 -8.99
N ILE A 161 -23.31 -23.01 -9.68
CA ILE A 161 -24.41 -22.72 -10.61
C ILE A 161 -24.06 -22.98 -12.07
N SER A 162 -22.81 -23.20 -12.41
CA SER A 162 -22.34 -23.31 -13.80
C SER A 162 -23.10 -24.33 -14.63
N ALA A 163 -23.32 -25.53 -14.08
CA ALA A 163 -24.03 -26.58 -14.78
C ALA A 163 -25.51 -26.23 -15.07
N GLU A 164 -26.15 -25.49 -14.14
CA GLU A 164 -27.49 -24.97 -14.30
C GLU A 164 -27.55 -23.90 -15.38
N VAL A 165 -26.64 -22.90 -15.31
CA VAL A 165 -26.54 -21.82 -16.29
C VAL A 165 -26.29 -22.37 -17.71
N LEU A 166 -25.39 -23.33 -17.85
CA LEU A 166 -25.08 -23.91 -19.15
C LEU A 166 -26.24 -24.70 -19.77
N ARG A 167 -27.08 -25.33 -18.92
CA ARG A 167 -28.28 -26.08 -19.39
C ARG A 167 -29.45 -25.16 -19.78
N GLN A 168 -29.47 -23.93 -19.33
CA GLN A 168 -30.50 -22.97 -19.73
C GLN A 168 -30.51 -22.80 -21.25
N LYS A 169 -31.70 -22.79 -21.86
CA LYS A 169 -31.86 -22.59 -23.29
C LYS A 169 -31.75 -21.12 -23.67
N ASP A 170 -32.21 -20.24 -22.83
CA ASP A 170 -32.34 -18.78 -23.02
C ASP A 170 -31.94 -18.01 -21.74
N ALA A 171 -31.82 -16.70 -21.87
CA ALA A 171 -31.47 -15.78 -20.80
C ALA A 171 -32.57 -14.71 -20.68
N PRO A 172 -33.74 -15.04 -20.06
CA PRO A 172 -34.93 -14.18 -20.11
C PRO A 172 -34.71 -12.81 -19.42
N PHE A 173 -33.80 -12.72 -18.48
CA PHE A 173 -33.50 -11.50 -17.74
C PHE A 173 -32.19 -10.80 -18.15
N ALA A 174 -31.65 -11.14 -19.30
CA ALA A 174 -30.37 -10.63 -19.78
C ALA A 174 -30.30 -9.08 -19.91
N ASN A 175 -31.45 -8.45 -20.14
CA ASN A 175 -31.57 -7.00 -20.35
C ASN A 175 -32.12 -6.25 -19.11
N VAL A 176 -32.29 -6.93 -17.98
CA VAL A 176 -32.75 -6.32 -16.74
C VAL A 176 -31.67 -5.37 -16.21
N LYS A 177 -32.04 -4.20 -15.76
CA LYS A 177 -31.12 -3.25 -15.11
C LYS A 177 -31.04 -3.56 -13.61
N TYR A 178 -29.95 -4.20 -13.22
CA TYR A 178 -29.77 -4.69 -11.85
C TYR A 178 -29.89 -3.59 -10.81
N ASP A 179 -29.12 -2.52 -10.92
CA ASP A 179 -29.09 -1.44 -9.92
C ASP A 179 -30.43 -0.72 -9.76
N THR A 180 -31.29 -0.74 -10.80
CA THR A 180 -32.61 -0.11 -10.71
C THR A 180 -33.56 -0.92 -9.79
N ILE A 181 -33.39 -2.25 -9.75
CA ILE A 181 -34.24 -3.13 -8.92
C ILE A 181 -33.60 -3.36 -7.55
N PHE A 182 -32.29 -3.57 -7.51
CA PHE A 182 -31.54 -3.95 -6.30
C PHE A 182 -30.83 -2.76 -5.63
N ASP A 183 -31.26 -1.54 -5.90
CA ASP A 183 -30.94 -0.39 -5.05
C ASP A 183 -31.44 -0.61 -3.62
N GLU A 184 -30.65 -0.22 -2.61
CA GLU A 184 -30.97 -0.45 -1.19
C GLU A 184 -32.32 0.16 -0.79
N LYS A 185 -32.67 1.32 -1.33
CA LYS A 185 -33.94 1.98 -1.03
C LYS A 185 -35.10 1.27 -1.71
N VAL A 186 -34.87 0.75 -2.91
CA VAL A 186 -35.86 -0.08 -3.61
C VAL A 186 -36.08 -1.38 -2.85
N ILE A 187 -35.05 -2.07 -2.49
CA ILE A 187 -35.16 -3.32 -1.70
C ILE A 187 -35.85 -3.09 -0.35
N SER A 188 -35.51 -2.01 0.35
CA SER A 188 -36.20 -1.62 1.59
C SER A 188 -37.68 -1.38 1.35
N PHE A 189 -38.04 -0.71 0.26
CA PHE A 189 -39.43 -0.49 -0.14
C PHE A 189 -40.14 -1.80 -0.49
N LEU A 190 -39.56 -2.67 -1.31
CA LEU A 190 -40.14 -3.97 -1.69
C LEU A 190 -40.38 -4.89 -0.47
N ASN A 191 -39.63 -4.71 0.58
CA ASN A 191 -39.77 -5.47 1.83
C ASN A 191 -40.86 -4.91 2.76
N THR A 192 -41.51 -3.79 2.45
CA THR A 192 -42.61 -3.26 3.25
C THR A 192 -43.82 -4.18 3.18
N LYS A 193 -44.59 -4.24 4.28
CA LYS A 193 -45.80 -5.05 4.37
C LYS A 193 -46.84 -4.64 3.33
N ASP A 194 -47.01 -3.35 3.14
CA ASP A 194 -48.00 -2.80 2.18
C ASP A 194 -47.69 -3.22 0.75
N PHE A 195 -46.40 -3.14 0.35
CA PHE A 195 -46.00 -3.57 -1.01
C PHE A 195 -46.18 -5.09 -1.14
N LYS A 196 -45.75 -5.90 -0.18
CA LYS A 196 -45.91 -7.38 -0.21
C LYS A 196 -47.36 -7.81 -0.34
N THR A 197 -48.24 -7.14 0.34
CA THR A 197 -49.69 -7.43 0.22
C THR A 197 -50.22 -7.04 -1.16
N ALA A 198 -49.93 -5.83 -1.64
CA ALA A 198 -50.44 -5.36 -2.91
C ALA A 198 -49.88 -6.17 -4.11
N ILE A 199 -48.62 -6.59 -4.07
CA ILE A 199 -48.02 -7.41 -5.13
C ILE A 199 -48.60 -8.81 -5.14
N ALA A 200 -48.84 -9.42 -3.98
CA ALA A 200 -49.50 -10.74 -3.85
C ALA A 200 -50.91 -10.71 -4.43
N ASP A 201 -51.68 -9.67 -4.14
CA ASP A 201 -53.04 -9.48 -4.67
C ASP A 201 -53.07 -9.32 -6.16
N TYR A 202 -52.08 -8.54 -6.73
CA TYR A 202 -51.92 -8.41 -8.17
C TYR A 202 -51.59 -9.76 -8.83
N ILE A 203 -50.63 -10.50 -8.26
CA ILE A 203 -50.18 -11.78 -8.80
C ILE A 203 -51.29 -12.82 -8.72
N THR A 204 -52.04 -12.85 -7.66
CA THR A 204 -53.20 -13.73 -7.53
C THR A 204 -54.18 -13.52 -8.67
N ARG A 205 -54.56 -12.26 -8.94
CA ARG A 205 -55.45 -11.93 -10.04
C ARG A 205 -54.89 -12.25 -11.39
N TYR A 206 -53.61 -11.94 -11.61
CA TYR A 206 -52.88 -12.29 -12.83
C TYR A 206 -52.88 -13.80 -13.10
N ASN A 207 -52.61 -14.61 -12.08
CA ASN A 207 -52.66 -16.07 -12.17
C ASN A 207 -54.04 -16.63 -12.47
N GLU A 208 -55.09 -16.04 -11.89
CA GLU A 208 -56.51 -16.39 -12.19
C GLU A 208 -56.79 -16.19 -13.71
N LEU A 209 -56.43 -15.03 -14.22
CA LEU A 209 -56.62 -14.68 -15.64
C LEU A 209 -55.81 -15.58 -16.57
N LEU A 210 -54.55 -15.89 -16.17
CA LEU A 210 -53.68 -16.80 -16.90
C LEU A 210 -54.21 -18.24 -16.88
N ALA A 211 -54.76 -18.70 -15.77
CA ALA A 211 -55.39 -20.02 -15.68
C ALA A 211 -56.69 -20.13 -16.52
N ALA A 212 -57.40 -19.01 -16.70
CA ALA A 212 -58.56 -18.90 -17.55
C ALA A 212 -58.22 -18.70 -19.03
N SER A 213 -56.96 -18.43 -19.40
CA SER A 213 -56.52 -18.26 -20.77
C SER A 213 -56.65 -19.53 -21.58
N THR A 214 -57.03 -19.38 -22.81
CA THR A 214 -57.20 -20.51 -23.74
C THR A 214 -55.92 -21.17 -24.15
N TYR A 215 -54.85 -20.39 -24.33
CA TYR A 215 -53.60 -20.87 -24.91
C TYR A 215 -52.38 -20.71 -24.00
N PHE A 216 -52.46 -19.83 -22.98
CA PHE A 216 -51.37 -19.64 -22.06
C PHE A 216 -51.52 -20.51 -20.81
N LYS A 217 -50.37 -21.00 -20.31
CA LYS A 217 -50.31 -21.81 -19.09
C LYS A 217 -49.15 -21.36 -18.23
N LYS A 218 -49.42 -21.05 -16.97
CA LYS A 218 -48.45 -20.58 -15.97
C LYS A 218 -47.23 -21.50 -15.89
N GLY A 219 -46.05 -20.95 -16.02
CA GLY A 219 -44.77 -21.65 -15.91
C GLY A 219 -44.44 -22.61 -17.06
N ILE A 220 -45.31 -22.76 -18.06
CA ILE A 220 -45.14 -23.66 -19.20
C ILE A 220 -45.07 -22.88 -20.50
N PHE A 221 -46.11 -22.10 -20.81
CA PHE A 221 -46.21 -21.33 -22.04
C PHE A 221 -47.00 -20.05 -21.77
N GLU A 222 -46.33 -18.95 -21.66
CA GLU A 222 -46.91 -17.65 -21.38
C GLU A 222 -46.82 -16.72 -22.63
N TYR A 223 -47.51 -15.56 -22.62
CA TYR A 223 -47.59 -14.71 -23.81
C TYR A 223 -46.22 -14.20 -24.31
N TYR A 224 -45.22 -14.04 -23.42
CA TYR A 224 -43.87 -13.64 -23.83
C TYR A 224 -43.14 -14.81 -24.55
N ASN A 225 -43.35 -16.08 -24.13
CA ASN A 225 -42.83 -17.21 -24.86
C ASN A 225 -43.45 -17.26 -26.28
N ALA A 226 -44.77 -17.02 -26.36
CA ALA A 226 -45.47 -16.99 -27.64
C ALA A 226 -44.94 -15.87 -28.55
N ALA A 227 -44.68 -14.70 -28.02
CA ALA A 227 -44.12 -13.58 -28.78
C ALA A 227 -42.69 -13.87 -29.30
N THR A 228 -41.85 -14.51 -28.47
CA THR A 228 -40.50 -14.93 -28.85
C THR A 228 -40.55 -15.99 -29.97
N ILE A 229 -41.46 -16.97 -29.85
CA ILE A 229 -41.63 -18.00 -30.85
C ILE A 229 -42.16 -17.41 -32.14
N ALA A 230 -43.16 -16.51 -32.10
CA ALA A 230 -43.68 -15.85 -33.27
C ALA A 230 -42.59 -15.10 -34.04
N LYS A 231 -41.73 -14.34 -33.33
CA LYS A 231 -40.58 -13.67 -33.90
C LYS A 231 -39.58 -14.66 -34.52
N SER A 232 -39.25 -15.72 -33.82
CA SER A 232 -38.31 -16.73 -34.33
C SER A 232 -38.83 -17.45 -35.59
N LEU A 233 -40.12 -17.75 -35.65
CA LEU A 233 -40.74 -18.33 -36.84
C LEU A 233 -40.70 -17.34 -38.00
N ALA A 234 -40.94 -16.05 -37.76
CA ALA A 234 -40.83 -15.02 -38.78
C ALA A 234 -39.41 -14.83 -39.31
N ASP A 235 -38.44 -14.68 -38.40
CA ASP A 235 -37.02 -14.43 -38.73
C ASP A 235 -36.42 -15.61 -39.55
N ASN A 236 -36.99 -16.80 -39.42
CA ASN A 236 -36.54 -18.00 -40.15
C ASN A 236 -37.44 -18.40 -41.34
N GLY A 237 -38.32 -17.52 -41.77
CA GLY A 237 -39.14 -17.75 -42.98
C GLY A 237 -40.15 -18.89 -42.90
N PHE A 238 -40.56 -19.30 -41.68
CA PHE A 238 -41.41 -20.49 -41.46
C PHE A 238 -42.74 -20.38 -42.22
N PHE A 239 -43.43 -19.22 -42.19
CA PHE A 239 -44.69 -18.97 -42.87
C PHE A 239 -44.51 -18.76 -44.37
N ASP A 240 -43.36 -18.22 -44.78
CA ASP A 240 -43.03 -18.05 -46.22
C ASP A 240 -42.82 -19.40 -46.90
N ALA A 241 -42.34 -20.39 -46.14
CA ALA A 241 -42.23 -21.77 -46.56
C ALA A 241 -43.58 -22.54 -46.56
N LYS A 242 -44.70 -21.82 -46.29
CA LYS A 242 -46.06 -22.40 -46.24
C LYS A 242 -46.28 -23.43 -45.13
N HIS A 243 -45.52 -23.34 -44.06
CA HIS A 243 -45.73 -24.14 -42.84
C HIS A 243 -46.82 -23.53 -41.97
N THR A 244 -47.50 -24.36 -41.17
CA THR A 244 -48.58 -23.93 -40.28
C THR A 244 -48.26 -24.27 -38.83
N VAL A 245 -48.70 -23.42 -37.91
CA VAL A 245 -48.70 -23.66 -36.47
C VAL A 245 -50.11 -24.11 -36.05
N SER A 246 -50.21 -25.17 -35.30
CA SER A 246 -51.49 -25.69 -34.82
C SER A 246 -51.57 -25.56 -33.29
N PHE A 247 -52.56 -24.81 -32.83
CA PHE A 247 -52.93 -24.76 -31.40
C PHE A 247 -54.06 -25.72 -31.12
N ASN A 248 -53.93 -26.52 -30.06
CA ASN A 248 -54.89 -27.54 -29.71
C ASN A 248 -55.44 -27.24 -28.28
N ASN A 249 -56.65 -26.71 -28.21
CA ASN A 249 -57.39 -26.53 -26.98
C ASN A 249 -58.80 -27.06 -27.12
N GLY A 250 -58.91 -28.39 -27.30
CA GLY A 250 -60.19 -29.04 -27.60
C GLY A 250 -60.70 -28.85 -28.99
N LYS A 251 -60.30 -27.79 -29.67
CA LYS A 251 -60.47 -27.56 -31.13
C LYS A 251 -59.10 -27.18 -31.72
N LYS A 252 -58.79 -27.83 -32.81
CA LYS A 252 -57.59 -27.55 -33.57
C LYS A 252 -57.73 -26.24 -34.31
N VAL A 253 -56.92 -25.25 -34.00
CA VAL A 253 -56.86 -23.95 -34.70
C VAL A 253 -55.52 -23.93 -35.46
N GLU A 254 -55.62 -23.82 -36.79
CA GLU A 254 -54.46 -23.72 -37.68
C GLU A 254 -54.14 -22.26 -37.97
N ILE A 255 -52.91 -21.86 -37.79
CA ILE A 255 -52.38 -20.54 -38.01
C ILE A 255 -51.43 -20.64 -39.21
N ASN A 256 -51.80 -19.95 -40.31
CA ASN A 256 -51.12 -20.03 -41.59
C ASN A 256 -50.25 -18.81 -41.90
N THR A 257 -50.37 -17.75 -41.10
CA THR A 257 -49.59 -16.51 -41.31
C THR A 257 -49.07 -15.96 -40.00
N LEU A 258 -47.96 -15.23 -40.07
CA LEU A 258 -47.41 -14.52 -38.91
C LEU A 258 -48.46 -13.57 -38.29
N LYS A 259 -49.21 -12.81 -39.13
CA LYS A 259 -50.21 -11.87 -38.67
C LYS A 259 -51.33 -12.60 -37.86
N GLN A 260 -51.79 -13.76 -38.29
CA GLN A 260 -52.76 -14.55 -37.54
C GLN A 260 -52.21 -14.97 -36.18
N LEU A 261 -50.94 -15.35 -36.10
CA LEU A 261 -50.27 -15.72 -34.85
C LEU A 261 -50.17 -14.52 -33.93
N GLU A 262 -49.70 -13.37 -34.44
CA GLU A 262 -49.59 -12.13 -33.68
C GLU A 262 -50.94 -11.63 -33.19
N ASP A 263 -51.96 -11.63 -34.01
CA ASP A 263 -53.34 -11.23 -33.65
C ASP A 263 -53.90 -12.13 -32.55
N MET A 264 -53.65 -13.44 -32.59
CA MET A 264 -54.09 -14.39 -31.58
C MET A 264 -53.36 -14.14 -30.24
N ILE A 265 -52.04 -13.98 -30.28
CA ILE A 265 -51.21 -13.67 -29.11
C ILE A 265 -51.67 -12.33 -28.51
N ALA A 266 -51.89 -11.32 -29.33
CA ALA A 266 -52.37 -10.01 -28.89
C ALA A 266 -53.76 -10.07 -28.24
N LYS A 267 -54.69 -10.85 -28.81
CA LYS A 267 -56.01 -11.03 -28.23
C LYS A 267 -56.01 -11.69 -26.89
N GLU A 268 -55.22 -12.76 -26.70
CA GLU A 268 -55.07 -13.45 -25.42
C GLU A 268 -54.31 -12.58 -24.39
N LYS A 269 -53.29 -11.87 -24.83
CA LYS A 269 -52.59 -10.88 -24.00
C LYS A 269 -53.54 -9.79 -23.53
N ASP A 270 -54.35 -9.24 -24.44
CA ASP A 270 -55.33 -8.19 -24.13
C ASP A 270 -56.41 -8.66 -23.15
N ALA A 271 -56.84 -9.93 -23.22
CA ALA A 271 -57.81 -10.48 -22.28
C ALA A 271 -57.26 -10.49 -20.83
N ILE A 272 -55.96 -10.66 -20.68
CA ILE A 272 -55.27 -10.58 -19.37
C ILE A 272 -54.96 -9.13 -19.00
N THR A 273 -54.26 -8.37 -19.83
CA THR A 273 -53.71 -7.04 -19.50
C THR A 273 -54.77 -5.94 -19.46
N LYS A 274 -55.94 -6.14 -20.12
CA LYS A 274 -57.06 -5.18 -20.11
C LYS A 274 -58.12 -5.47 -19.08
N ASP A 275 -57.99 -6.53 -18.28
CA ASP A 275 -58.88 -6.83 -17.20
C ASP A 275 -59.01 -5.63 -16.21
N LYS A 276 -60.23 -5.27 -15.85
CA LYS A 276 -60.47 -4.08 -15.03
C LYS A 276 -59.99 -4.21 -13.60
N ASP A 277 -60.05 -5.41 -13.02
CA ASP A 277 -59.63 -5.67 -11.67
C ASP A 277 -58.12 -5.74 -11.58
N LEU A 278 -57.48 -6.38 -12.56
CA LEU A 278 -56.00 -6.42 -12.67
C LEU A 278 -55.43 -4.99 -12.85
N LYS A 279 -56.05 -4.15 -13.68
CA LYS A 279 -55.68 -2.74 -13.81
C LYS A 279 -55.82 -1.96 -12.54
N LYS A 280 -56.88 -2.22 -11.76
CA LYS A 280 -57.08 -1.57 -10.47
C LYS A 280 -56.00 -1.97 -9.48
N LYS A 281 -55.68 -3.26 -9.40
CA LYS A 281 -54.59 -3.78 -8.53
C LYS A 281 -53.24 -3.25 -8.96
N PHE A 282 -52.97 -3.11 -10.25
CA PHE A 282 -51.78 -2.46 -10.77
C PHE A 282 -51.72 -0.97 -10.37
N ALA A 283 -52.81 -0.23 -10.47
CA ALA A 283 -52.86 1.15 -10.06
C ALA A 283 -52.64 1.33 -8.53
N GLU A 284 -53.05 0.38 -7.71
CA GLU A 284 -52.78 0.38 -6.29
C GLU A 284 -51.28 0.19 -6.01
N LEU A 285 -50.60 -0.75 -6.69
CA LEU A 285 -49.14 -0.90 -6.64
C LEU A 285 -48.43 0.36 -7.08
N GLU A 286 -48.83 0.92 -8.22
CA GLU A 286 -48.25 2.17 -8.80
C GLU A 286 -48.38 3.35 -7.83
N LYS A 287 -49.52 3.46 -7.14
CA LYS A 287 -49.77 4.49 -6.13
C LYS A 287 -48.84 4.35 -4.92
N LEU A 288 -48.54 3.12 -4.47
CA LEU A 288 -47.60 2.87 -3.39
C LEU A 288 -46.16 3.29 -3.83
N ILE A 289 -45.77 2.92 -5.01
CA ILE A 289 -44.44 3.28 -5.57
C ILE A 289 -44.32 4.80 -5.76
N THR A 290 -45.35 5.44 -6.31
CA THR A 290 -45.36 6.89 -6.61
C THR A 290 -45.26 7.76 -5.35
N LYS A 291 -45.78 7.27 -4.21
CA LYS A 291 -45.70 7.99 -2.93
C LYS A 291 -44.22 8.10 -2.42
N ASN A 292 -43.33 7.28 -2.90
CA ASN A 292 -41.95 7.26 -2.47
C ASN A 292 -41.03 7.87 -3.54
N ALA A 293 -40.65 9.14 -3.36
CA ALA A 293 -39.78 9.86 -4.30
C ALA A 293 -38.42 9.18 -4.54
N THR A 294 -37.99 8.30 -3.63
CA THR A 294 -36.69 7.64 -3.72
C THR A 294 -36.68 6.44 -4.68
N VAL A 295 -37.84 5.97 -5.12
CA VAL A 295 -37.99 4.82 -6.04
C VAL A 295 -38.60 5.20 -7.39
N ARG A 296 -38.48 6.46 -7.79
CA ARG A 296 -39.05 6.97 -9.08
C ARG A 296 -38.47 6.28 -10.31
N ASP A 297 -37.17 6.09 -10.32
CA ASP A 297 -36.49 5.44 -11.45
C ASP A 297 -36.93 3.97 -11.58
N PHE A 298 -37.15 3.32 -10.45
CA PHE A 298 -37.70 1.98 -10.38
C PHE A 298 -39.15 1.96 -10.92
N GLN A 299 -39.99 2.93 -10.58
CA GLN A 299 -41.34 3.04 -11.11
C GLN A 299 -41.34 3.19 -12.64
N ALA A 300 -40.57 4.14 -13.17
CA ALA A 300 -40.46 4.36 -14.60
C ALA A 300 -39.96 3.09 -15.32
N TYR A 301 -39.04 2.38 -14.70
CA TYR A 301 -38.51 1.13 -15.23
C TYR A 301 -39.56 0.03 -15.25
N LEU A 302 -40.32 -0.17 -14.17
CA LEU A 302 -41.39 -1.17 -14.09
C LEU A 302 -42.54 -0.89 -15.06
N THR A 303 -42.93 0.37 -15.23
CA THR A 303 -43.99 0.78 -16.21
C THR A 303 -43.60 0.37 -17.62
N SER A 304 -42.29 0.37 -17.93
CA SER A 304 -41.79 -0.09 -19.25
C SER A 304 -41.51 -1.61 -19.27
N ASN A 305 -41.56 -2.28 -18.15
CA ASN A 305 -41.20 -3.71 -17.99
C ASN A 305 -42.18 -4.44 -17.06
N GLU A 306 -43.46 -4.35 -17.32
CA GLU A 306 -44.52 -4.94 -16.46
C GLU A 306 -44.39 -6.45 -16.26
N THR A 307 -43.72 -7.14 -17.17
CA THR A 307 -43.44 -8.58 -17.10
C THR A 307 -42.55 -8.95 -15.90
N LEU A 308 -41.85 -7.98 -15.29
CA LEU A 308 -41.03 -8.22 -14.12
C LEU A 308 -41.82 -8.23 -12.81
N LEU A 309 -43.03 -7.70 -12.81
CA LEU A 309 -43.85 -7.59 -11.58
C LEU A 309 -44.06 -8.92 -10.86
N PRO A 310 -44.38 -10.03 -11.52
CA PRO A 310 -44.58 -11.31 -10.85
C PRO A 310 -43.33 -11.81 -10.09
N HIS A 311 -42.14 -11.41 -10.54
CA HIS A 311 -40.88 -11.85 -9.94
C HIS A 311 -40.51 -11.08 -8.66
N LEU A 312 -41.14 -9.89 -8.44
CA LEU A 312 -40.89 -9.08 -7.26
C LEU A 312 -41.44 -9.67 -5.96
N GLU A 313 -42.39 -10.63 -6.04
CA GLU A 313 -42.89 -11.38 -4.89
C GLU A 313 -41.76 -12.18 -4.22
N HIS A 314 -40.85 -12.74 -5.02
CA HIS A 314 -39.75 -13.57 -4.57
C HIS A 314 -38.39 -12.94 -5.01
N ILE A 315 -38.12 -11.78 -4.44
CA ILE A 315 -37.00 -10.91 -4.88
C ILE A 315 -35.63 -11.59 -4.83
N GLU A 316 -35.39 -12.47 -3.87
CA GLU A 316 -34.13 -13.22 -3.76
C GLU A 316 -34.00 -14.26 -4.87
N ALA A 317 -35.07 -14.99 -5.19
CA ALA A 317 -35.08 -15.91 -6.32
C ALA A 317 -34.90 -15.16 -7.64
N PHE A 318 -35.54 -14.02 -7.79
CA PHE A 318 -35.41 -13.15 -8.95
C PHE A 318 -33.97 -12.62 -9.10
N LYS A 319 -33.33 -12.25 -7.98
CA LYS A 319 -31.89 -11.89 -7.97
C LYS A 319 -31.04 -12.98 -8.58
N GLN A 320 -31.26 -14.22 -8.17
CA GLN A 320 -30.53 -15.39 -8.71
C GLN A 320 -30.80 -15.59 -10.19
N ASP A 321 -32.02 -15.49 -10.65
CA ASP A 321 -32.39 -15.72 -12.05
C ASP A 321 -31.83 -14.63 -12.97
N ILE A 322 -31.74 -13.39 -12.51
CA ILE A 322 -31.06 -12.31 -13.24
C ILE A 322 -29.57 -12.64 -13.39
N TRP A 323 -28.88 -12.97 -12.28
CA TRP A 323 -27.46 -13.32 -12.36
C TRP A 323 -27.22 -14.54 -13.24
N LYS A 324 -28.07 -15.58 -13.18
CA LYS A 324 -27.99 -16.73 -14.09
C LYS A 324 -28.18 -16.30 -15.56
N SER A 325 -29.08 -15.38 -15.84
CA SER A 325 -29.30 -14.87 -17.20
C SER A 325 -28.09 -14.08 -17.71
N TYR A 326 -27.49 -13.24 -16.87
CA TYR A 326 -26.25 -12.52 -17.24
C TYR A 326 -25.08 -13.49 -17.49
N LEU A 327 -24.92 -14.48 -16.63
CA LEU A 327 -23.91 -15.50 -16.79
C LEU A 327 -24.14 -16.37 -18.01
N LYS A 328 -25.40 -16.62 -18.38
CA LYS A 328 -25.73 -17.35 -19.61
C LYS A 328 -25.30 -16.60 -20.87
N VAL A 329 -25.54 -15.31 -20.94
CA VAL A 329 -25.06 -14.47 -22.06
C VAL A 329 -23.52 -14.50 -22.12
N ASN A 330 -22.87 -14.50 -20.98
CA ASN A 330 -21.41 -14.51 -20.85
C ASN A 330 -20.85 -15.93 -20.62
N SER A 331 -21.55 -16.97 -21.10
CA SER A 331 -21.21 -18.38 -20.81
C SER A 331 -19.81 -18.78 -21.27
N GLY A 332 -19.27 -18.15 -22.32
CA GLY A 332 -17.88 -18.37 -22.76
C GLY A 332 -16.86 -17.92 -21.73
N LEU A 333 -17.05 -16.72 -21.14
CA LEU A 333 -16.18 -16.19 -20.09
C LEU A 333 -16.32 -16.97 -18.78
N LEU A 334 -17.55 -17.40 -18.44
CA LEU A 334 -17.82 -18.25 -17.30
C LEU A 334 -17.07 -19.59 -17.42
N THR A 335 -17.18 -20.24 -18.58
CA THR A 335 -16.53 -21.53 -18.85
C THR A 335 -15.01 -21.40 -18.82
N ASP A 336 -14.45 -20.34 -19.43
CA ASP A 336 -13.01 -20.08 -19.42
C ASP A 336 -12.49 -19.90 -17.98
N LEU A 337 -13.16 -19.10 -17.18
CA LEU A 337 -12.76 -18.88 -15.78
C LEU A 337 -12.80 -20.17 -14.96
N ILE A 338 -13.87 -20.97 -15.07
CA ILE A 338 -14.00 -22.23 -14.33
C ILE A 338 -12.96 -23.25 -14.80
N ALA A 339 -12.70 -23.34 -16.11
CA ALA A 339 -11.70 -24.25 -16.65
C ALA A 339 -10.27 -23.89 -16.18
N LYS A 340 -9.94 -22.60 -16.14
CA LYS A 340 -8.65 -22.14 -15.63
C LYS A 340 -8.49 -22.40 -14.13
N ASP A 341 -9.52 -22.15 -13.35
CA ASP A 341 -9.51 -22.44 -11.92
C ASP A 341 -9.37 -23.94 -11.63
N GLN A 342 -10.05 -24.80 -12.41
CA GLN A 342 -9.90 -26.25 -12.29
C GLN A 342 -8.50 -26.71 -12.69
N ALA A 343 -7.98 -26.22 -13.82
CA ALA A 343 -6.62 -26.52 -14.27
C ALA A 343 -5.56 -26.02 -13.27
N ALA A 344 -5.81 -24.90 -12.60
CA ALA A 344 -4.97 -24.41 -11.55
C ALA A 344 -4.97 -25.34 -10.33
N ALA A 345 -6.12 -25.80 -9.89
CA ALA A 345 -6.23 -26.74 -8.77
C ALA A 345 -5.46 -28.04 -9.00
N ASP A 346 -5.57 -28.61 -10.22
CA ASP A 346 -4.85 -29.83 -10.60
C ASP A 346 -3.32 -29.65 -10.65
N LYS A 347 -2.86 -28.47 -11.09
CA LYS A 347 -1.44 -28.13 -11.11
C LYS A 347 -0.93 -27.77 -9.71
N GLU A 348 -1.71 -27.05 -8.91
CA GLU A 348 -1.41 -26.71 -7.53
C GLU A 348 -1.12 -27.98 -6.72
N GLN A 349 -1.92 -29.02 -6.88
CA GLN A 349 -1.69 -30.30 -6.20
C GLN A 349 -0.31 -30.88 -6.55
N LYS A 350 0.10 -30.86 -7.83
CA LYS A 350 1.42 -31.34 -8.26
C LYS A 350 2.56 -30.49 -7.70
N ILE A 351 2.37 -29.18 -7.67
CA ILE A 351 3.35 -28.23 -7.11
C ILE A 351 3.54 -28.51 -5.62
N VAL A 352 2.44 -28.75 -4.92
CA VAL A 352 2.40 -29.09 -3.50
C VAL A 352 3.14 -30.41 -3.21
N GLU A 353 2.90 -31.45 -3.99
CA GLU A 353 3.59 -32.74 -3.86
C GLU A 353 5.11 -32.59 -4.02
N GLN A 354 5.54 -31.70 -4.92
CA GLN A 354 6.97 -31.44 -5.12
C GLN A 354 7.54 -30.60 -3.98
N ALA A 355 6.79 -29.60 -3.46
CA ALA A 355 7.16 -28.79 -2.31
C ALA A 355 7.37 -29.66 -1.04
N THR A 356 6.55 -30.69 -0.86
CA THR A 356 6.65 -31.63 0.27
C THR A 356 7.99 -32.39 0.28
N LYS A 357 8.58 -32.64 -0.90
CA LYS A 357 9.88 -33.32 -1.00
C LYS A 357 11.07 -32.46 -0.52
N GLU A 358 10.91 -31.14 -0.44
CA GLU A 358 11.96 -30.19 -0.04
C GLU A 358 11.86 -29.75 1.44
N ARG A 359 11.32 -30.59 2.26
CA ARG A 359 10.99 -30.39 3.69
C ARG A 359 12.12 -29.83 4.56
N THR A 360 13.37 -30.21 4.30
CA THR A 360 14.53 -29.78 5.09
C THR A 360 14.81 -28.27 5.03
N LEU A 361 14.41 -27.60 3.94
CA LEU A 361 14.55 -26.16 3.79
C LEU A 361 13.61 -25.40 4.75
N TRP A 362 12.38 -25.90 4.88
CA TRP A 362 11.37 -25.34 5.77
C TRP A 362 11.80 -25.38 7.23
N GLU A 363 12.29 -26.54 7.70
CA GLU A 363 12.75 -26.72 9.06
C GLU A 363 13.85 -25.71 9.38
N LYS A 364 14.83 -25.57 8.50
CA LYS A 364 15.93 -24.61 8.67
C LYS A 364 15.43 -23.16 8.79
N VAL A 365 14.47 -22.75 7.95
CA VAL A 365 13.92 -21.39 8.00
C VAL A 365 13.14 -21.15 9.27
N ILE A 366 12.32 -22.12 9.70
CA ILE A 366 11.56 -22.05 10.96
C ILE A 366 12.52 -21.93 12.16
N ASP A 367 13.57 -22.74 12.19
CA ASP A 367 14.57 -22.70 13.27
C ASP A 367 15.26 -21.33 13.34
N ILE A 368 15.75 -20.83 12.18
CA ILE A 368 16.38 -19.49 12.12
C ILE A 368 15.41 -18.41 12.59
N PHE A 369 14.14 -18.50 12.20
CA PHE A 369 13.13 -17.52 12.60
C PHE A 369 12.90 -17.56 14.12
N ASN A 370 12.61 -18.74 14.68
CA ASN A 370 12.35 -18.92 16.11
C ASN A 370 13.52 -18.53 16.98
N ASP A 371 14.75 -18.75 16.50
CA ASP A 371 15.98 -18.46 17.28
C ASP A 371 16.33 -16.97 17.28
N ARG A 372 15.98 -16.23 16.22
CA ARG A 372 16.47 -14.86 16.04
C ARG A 372 15.42 -13.79 16.24
N PHE A 373 14.15 -14.07 15.90
CA PHE A 373 13.09 -13.06 15.99
C PHE A 373 12.32 -13.15 17.29
N PHE A 374 12.20 -12.01 17.96
CA PHE A 374 11.48 -11.87 19.21
C PHE A 374 10.03 -11.50 18.92
N VAL A 375 9.18 -12.52 18.88
CA VAL A 375 7.74 -12.40 18.70
C VAL A 375 7.02 -13.22 19.78
N PRO A 376 5.79 -12.89 20.18
CA PRO A 376 5.07 -13.59 21.24
C PRO A 376 4.53 -14.96 20.81
N PHE A 377 5.01 -15.48 19.70
CA PHE A 377 4.62 -16.78 19.18
C PHE A 377 5.83 -17.53 18.62
N LYS A 378 5.72 -18.86 18.60
CA LYS A 378 6.66 -19.72 17.91
C LYS A 378 5.99 -20.36 16.70
N LEU A 379 6.80 -20.57 15.68
CA LEU A 379 6.40 -21.33 14.49
C LEU A 379 6.72 -22.81 14.69
N ARG A 380 5.76 -23.66 14.31
CA ARG A 380 5.93 -25.11 14.28
C ARG A 380 5.30 -25.67 13.00
N ALA A 381 5.84 -26.79 12.54
CA ALA A 381 5.19 -27.57 11.51
C ALA A 381 3.99 -28.31 12.13
N LYS A 382 2.77 -28.02 11.70
CA LYS A 382 1.53 -28.54 12.32
C LYS A 382 1.37 -30.05 12.08
N ASN A 383 1.65 -30.52 10.89
CA ASN A 383 1.31 -31.86 10.43
C ASN A 383 2.56 -32.66 10.03
N ARG A 384 3.69 -32.42 10.73
CA ARG A 384 4.97 -33.03 10.41
C ARG A 384 4.90 -34.54 10.32
N GLU A 385 4.23 -35.19 11.26
CA GLU A 385 4.10 -36.65 11.33
C GLU A 385 3.20 -37.18 10.20
N ALA A 386 2.08 -36.55 9.97
CA ALA A 386 1.15 -36.92 8.90
C ALA A 386 1.78 -36.76 7.49
N VAL A 387 2.58 -35.71 7.31
CA VAL A 387 3.36 -35.51 6.07
C VAL A 387 4.48 -36.54 5.92
N ILE A 388 5.13 -36.94 7.02
CA ILE A 388 6.14 -37.99 7.00
C ILE A 388 5.53 -39.34 6.64
N LEU A 389 4.32 -39.62 7.12
CA LEU A 389 3.57 -40.84 6.88
C LEU A 389 2.87 -40.88 5.52
N GLY A 390 2.79 -39.74 4.84
CA GLY A 390 2.09 -39.60 3.56
C GLY A 390 0.57 -39.40 3.68
N ASP A 391 0.08 -39.19 4.91
CA ASP A 391 -1.35 -39.00 5.19
C ASP A 391 -1.85 -37.59 4.84
N GLU A 392 -0.95 -36.58 4.86
CA GLU A 392 -1.22 -35.21 4.44
C GLU A 392 -0.18 -34.71 3.44
N PRO A 393 -0.60 -34.01 2.36
CA PRO A 393 0.31 -33.62 1.29
C PRO A 393 1.14 -32.38 1.58
N ILE A 394 0.79 -31.56 2.60
CA ILE A 394 1.36 -30.24 2.81
C ILE A 394 1.74 -30.00 4.26
N LEU A 395 2.93 -29.38 4.44
CA LEU A 395 3.34 -28.85 5.74
C LEU A 395 2.62 -27.52 5.99
N SER A 396 1.75 -27.47 6.99
CA SER A 396 1.11 -26.24 7.47
C SER A 396 1.89 -25.67 8.66
N LEU A 397 1.96 -24.32 8.72
CA LEU A 397 2.55 -23.62 9.86
C LEU A 397 1.52 -23.48 10.96
N GLU A 398 1.93 -23.87 12.16
CA GLU A 398 1.20 -23.64 13.39
C GLU A 398 1.84 -22.49 14.15
N PHE A 399 0.99 -21.61 14.66
CA PHE A 399 1.40 -20.49 15.50
C PHE A 399 1.07 -20.83 16.95
N ILE A 400 2.10 -20.95 17.77
CA ILE A 400 1.96 -21.22 19.20
C ILE A 400 2.24 -19.92 19.92
N PHE A 401 1.20 -19.31 20.49
CA PHE A 401 1.34 -18.15 21.36
C PHE A 401 1.75 -18.61 22.75
N GLU A 402 2.82 -18.03 23.29
CA GLU A 402 3.36 -18.33 24.61
C GLU A 402 3.17 -17.12 25.52
N ASP A 403 2.52 -17.30 26.66
CA ASP A 403 2.37 -16.29 27.71
C ASP A 403 2.68 -16.93 29.08
N GLU A 404 2.90 -16.10 30.10
CA GLU A 404 3.29 -16.53 31.46
C GLU A 404 2.37 -17.61 32.10
N GLY A 405 1.20 -17.87 31.55
CA GLY A 405 0.22 -18.82 32.04
C GLY A 405 -0.09 -20.04 31.16
N GLY A 406 0.44 -20.14 29.92
CA GLY A 406 0.12 -21.26 29.04
C GLY A 406 0.52 -21.09 27.58
N HIS A 407 0.23 -22.13 26.81
CA HIS A 407 0.43 -22.16 25.36
C HIS A 407 -0.93 -22.24 24.68
N ALA A 408 -1.19 -21.41 23.69
CA ALA A 408 -2.39 -21.46 22.87
C ALA A 408 -2.02 -21.61 21.40
N GLN A 409 -2.60 -22.60 20.75
CA GLN A 409 -2.59 -22.69 19.29
C GLN A 409 -3.52 -21.64 18.73
N VAL A 410 -3.05 -20.79 17.83
CA VAL A 410 -3.80 -19.66 17.32
C VAL A 410 -3.87 -19.73 15.80
N GLU A 411 -5.07 -19.54 15.26
CA GLU A 411 -5.27 -19.37 13.83
C GLU A 411 -4.59 -18.06 13.36
N ARG A 412 -4.00 -18.08 12.15
CA ARG A 412 -3.28 -16.93 11.58
C ARG A 412 -4.10 -15.65 11.56
N THR A 413 -5.37 -15.73 11.24
CA THR A 413 -6.28 -14.58 11.20
C THR A 413 -6.45 -13.93 12.57
N THR A 414 -6.62 -14.74 13.62
CA THR A 414 -6.71 -14.30 15.00
C THR A 414 -5.37 -13.73 15.48
N LEU A 415 -4.27 -14.41 15.13
CA LEU A 415 -2.91 -13.96 15.46
C LEU A 415 -2.65 -12.57 14.86
N LEU A 416 -2.94 -12.36 13.58
CA LEU A 416 -2.74 -11.07 12.89
C LEU A 416 -3.55 -9.92 13.53
N GLN A 417 -4.68 -10.21 14.18
CA GLN A 417 -5.44 -9.20 14.92
C GLN A 417 -4.79 -8.84 16.26
N ALA A 418 -4.10 -9.79 16.88
CA ALA A 418 -3.44 -9.60 18.18
C ALA A 418 -2.04 -8.99 18.07
N LEU A 419 -1.35 -9.19 16.96
CA LEU A 419 0.03 -8.74 16.77
C LEU A 419 0.16 -7.23 16.55
N SER A 420 1.19 -6.65 17.13
CA SER A 420 1.68 -5.31 16.81
C SER A 420 2.19 -5.23 15.36
N GLN A 421 2.35 -4.02 14.83
CA GLN A 421 2.90 -3.80 13.48
C GLN A 421 4.31 -4.40 13.33
N GLY A 422 5.15 -4.28 14.36
CA GLY A 422 6.51 -4.86 14.35
C GLY A 422 6.51 -6.40 14.29
N GLU A 423 5.61 -7.03 15.02
CA GLU A 423 5.46 -8.49 15.03
C GLU A 423 4.88 -9.03 13.71
N LYS A 424 3.94 -8.29 13.09
CA LYS A 424 3.45 -8.60 11.74
C LYS A 424 4.58 -8.53 10.70
N LYS A 425 5.48 -7.57 10.83
CA LYS A 425 6.67 -7.48 9.97
C LYS A 425 7.63 -8.64 10.17
N ALA A 426 7.77 -9.18 11.36
CA ALA A 426 8.55 -10.38 11.57
C ALA A 426 8.01 -11.56 10.74
N LEU A 427 6.66 -11.73 10.68
CA LEU A 427 6.06 -12.73 9.80
C LEU A 427 6.32 -12.46 8.31
N TYR A 428 6.37 -11.20 7.90
CA TYR A 428 6.74 -10.83 6.54
C TYR A 428 8.18 -11.25 6.22
N VAL A 429 9.11 -11.06 7.16
CA VAL A 429 10.51 -11.49 7.01
C VAL A 429 10.63 -13.00 6.84
N LEU A 430 9.76 -13.78 7.45
CA LEU A 430 9.73 -15.23 7.27
C LEU A 430 9.58 -15.61 5.78
N ASN A 431 8.71 -14.95 5.05
CA ASN A 431 8.53 -15.19 3.60
C ASN A 431 9.81 -14.86 2.82
N ILE A 432 10.48 -13.76 3.19
CA ILE A 432 11.79 -13.39 2.63
C ILE A 432 12.82 -14.47 2.89
N MET A 433 12.85 -15.02 4.10
CA MET A 433 13.80 -16.08 4.48
C MET A 433 13.64 -17.32 3.61
N PHE A 434 12.42 -17.73 3.31
CA PHE A 434 12.14 -18.84 2.39
C PHE A 434 12.70 -18.56 0.99
N GLU A 435 12.46 -17.39 0.44
CA GLU A 435 12.95 -17.00 -0.89
C GLU A 435 14.49 -16.98 -0.95
N VAL A 436 15.13 -16.42 0.07
CA VAL A 436 16.59 -16.35 0.16
C VAL A 436 17.21 -17.76 0.22
N GLU A 437 16.65 -18.67 1.04
CA GLU A 437 17.16 -20.03 1.15
C GLU A 437 16.98 -20.83 -0.15
N THR A 438 15.88 -20.57 -0.88
CA THR A 438 15.66 -21.15 -2.20
C THR A 438 16.75 -20.74 -3.18
N ARG A 439 17.01 -19.43 -3.27
CA ARG A 439 18.05 -18.87 -4.16
C ARG A 439 19.46 -19.34 -3.78
N ARG A 440 19.72 -19.50 -2.48
CA ARG A 440 20.97 -20.05 -1.96
C ARG A 440 21.17 -21.49 -2.41
N LYS A 441 20.15 -22.34 -2.30
CA LYS A 441 20.16 -23.74 -2.75
C LYS A 441 20.44 -23.86 -4.26
N GLU A 442 19.82 -22.97 -5.05
CA GLU A 442 20.00 -22.91 -6.49
C GLU A 442 21.31 -22.26 -6.93
N LYS A 443 22.09 -21.68 -6.00
CA LYS A 443 23.30 -20.87 -6.29
C LYS A 443 23.02 -19.76 -7.29
N ARG A 444 21.82 -19.15 -7.21
CA ARG A 444 21.37 -18.14 -8.15
C ARG A 444 22.03 -16.81 -7.83
N GLU A 445 22.73 -16.22 -8.84
CA GLU A 445 23.19 -14.84 -8.70
C GLU A 445 22.00 -13.90 -8.45
N THR A 446 22.04 -13.19 -7.33
CA THR A 446 20.91 -12.33 -6.93
C THR A 446 21.37 -10.99 -6.38
N LEU A 447 20.78 -9.92 -6.92
CA LEU A 447 20.84 -8.58 -6.36
C LEU A 447 19.60 -8.36 -5.49
N PHE A 448 19.82 -8.26 -4.19
CA PHE A 448 18.79 -7.86 -3.23
C PHE A 448 18.71 -6.33 -3.17
N VAL A 449 17.55 -5.78 -3.38
CA VAL A 449 17.26 -4.35 -3.16
C VAL A 449 16.32 -4.28 -1.96
N VAL A 450 16.85 -3.85 -0.83
CA VAL A 450 16.15 -3.84 0.46
C VAL A 450 15.68 -2.43 0.75
N ASP A 451 14.37 -2.20 0.76
CA ASP A 451 13.78 -0.87 0.98
C ASP A 451 13.16 -0.79 2.39
N ASP A 452 13.78 -0.02 3.28
CA ASP A 452 13.32 0.28 4.64
C ASP A 452 12.82 -0.94 5.47
N VAL A 453 13.47 -2.10 5.31
CA VAL A 453 13.03 -3.37 5.94
C VAL A 453 12.98 -3.29 7.47
N ALA A 454 13.79 -2.43 8.08
CA ALA A 454 13.89 -2.29 9.53
C ALA A 454 12.91 -1.27 10.13
N ASP A 455 12.12 -0.61 9.31
CA ASP A 455 11.16 0.38 9.78
C ASP A 455 10.06 -0.27 10.63
N SER A 456 9.69 0.37 11.74
CA SER A 456 8.69 -0.12 12.73
C SER A 456 9.04 -1.40 13.49
N PHE A 457 10.26 -1.94 13.37
CA PHE A 457 10.74 -2.97 14.27
C PHE A 457 11.22 -2.38 15.62
N ASP A 458 11.04 -3.14 16.70
CA ASP A 458 11.72 -2.88 17.96
C ASP A 458 13.24 -3.10 17.83
N TYR A 459 14.02 -2.67 18.83
CA TYR A 459 15.47 -2.80 18.77
C TYR A 459 15.94 -4.24 18.64
N ARG A 460 15.27 -5.21 19.26
CA ARG A 460 15.65 -6.63 19.23
C ARG A 460 15.49 -7.19 17.82
N ASN A 461 14.34 -6.95 17.21
CA ASN A 461 14.06 -7.42 15.86
C ASN A 461 14.86 -6.65 14.78
N LYS A 462 15.23 -5.38 15.03
CA LYS A 462 16.21 -4.67 14.19
C LYS A 462 17.56 -5.37 14.15
N TYR A 463 18.05 -5.84 15.29
CA TYR A 463 19.31 -6.60 15.33
C TYR A 463 19.18 -7.96 14.65
N ALA A 464 18.05 -8.65 14.81
CA ALA A 464 17.79 -9.91 14.13
C ALA A 464 17.83 -9.75 12.59
N ILE A 465 17.23 -8.70 12.05
CA ILE A 465 17.29 -8.36 10.62
C ILE A 465 18.73 -8.09 10.18
N ILE A 466 19.49 -7.31 10.95
CA ILE A 466 20.88 -6.99 10.61
C ILE A 466 21.74 -8.26 10.55
N GLU A 467 21.62 -9.15 11.52
CA GLU A 467 22.34 -10.42 11.50
C GLU A 467 21.89 -11.32 10.33
N TYR A 468 20.60 -11.25 9.96
CA TYR A 468 20.11 -11.98 8.78
C TYR A 468 20.65 -11.40 7.46
N LEU A 469 20.68 -10.07 7.32
CA LEU A 469 21.31 -9.40 6.17
C LEU A 469 22.82 -9.72 6.08
N LYS A 470 23.50 -9.87 7.22
CA LYS A 470 24.88 -10.31 7.29
C LYS A 470 25.05 -11.74 6.77
N ASP A 471 24.15 -12.66 7.14
CA ASP A 471 24.17 -14.03 6.61
C ASP A 471 23.95 -14.07 5.09
N ILE A 472 23.06 -13.22 4.57
CA ILE A 472 22.89 -13.05 3.12
C ILE A 472 24.18 -12.55 2.48
N ALA A 473 24.89 -11.62 3.13
CA ALA A 473 26.13 -11.04 2.61
C ALA A 473 27.32 -12.02 2.55
N THR A 474 27.27 -13.13 3.30
CA THR A 474 28.30 -14.18 3.25
C THR A 474 28.19 -15.07 2.01
N GLU A 475 27.08 -15.04 1.31
CA GLU A 475 26.85 -15.87 0.13
C GLU A 475 27.55 -15.27 -1.10
N PRO A 476 28.48 -15.99 -1.75
CA PRO A 476 29.27 -15.43 -2.87
C PRO A 476 28.45 -14.97 -4.08
N THR A 477 27.27 -15.57 -4.28
CA THR A 477 26.36 -15.27 -5.39
C THR A 477 25.43 -14.09 -5.11
N PHE A 478 25.40 -13.57 -3.88
CA PHE A 478 24.48 -12.53 -3.48
C PHE A 478 25.13 -11.14 -3.41
N ARG A 479 24.39 -10.13 -3.80
CA ARG A 479 24.73 -8.71 -3.70
C ARG A 479 23.57 -7.97 -3.07
N GLN A 480 23.85 -6.92 -2.29
CA GLN A 480 22.81 -6.19 -1.59
C GLN A 480 22.94 -4.67 -1.81
N ILE A 481 21.81 -4.01 -2.07
CA ILE A 481 21.64 -2.56 -1.97
C ILE A 481 20.60 -2.33 -0.89
N ILE A 482 21.01 -1.83 0.27
CA ILE A 482 20.14 -1.61 1.42
C ILE A 482 19.82 -0.12 1.51
N LEU A 483 18.57 0.23 1.34
CA LEU A 483 18.04 1.58 1.42
C LEU A 483 17.39 1.79 2.78
N THR A 484 17.71 2.87 3.46
CA THR A 484 17.06 3.21 4.73
C THR A 484 17.02 4.71 4.99
N HIS A 485 15.98 5.16 5.67
CA HIS A 485 15.89 6.51 6.22
C HIS A 485 16.26 6.53 7.72
N ASN A 486 16.40 5.39 8.36
CA ASN A 486 16.79 5.28 9.75
C ASN A 486 18.31 5.33 9.88
N PHE A 487 18.85 6.44 10.41
CA PHE A 487 20.28 6.65 10.50
C PHE A 487 20.96 5.71 11.51
N ASP A 488 20.28 5.36 12.59
CA ASP A 488 20.81 4.40 13.58
C ASP A 488 20.94 2.99 12.98
N PHE A 489 19.96 2.57 12.20
CA PHE A 489 20.02 1.33 11.44
C PHE A 489 21.19 1.35 10.44
N PHE A 490 21.33 2.44 9.67
CA PHE A 490 22.43 2.62 8.72
C PHE A 490 23.80 2.53 9.38
N ARG A 491 23.97 3.19 10.52
CA ARG A 491 25.18 3.17 11.32
C ARG A 491 25.49 1.77 11.86
N THR A 492 24.44 1.06 12.30
CA THR A 492 24.57 -0.30 12.81
C THR A 492 24.93 -1.30 11.72
N LEU A 493 24.37 -1.13 10.49
CA LEU A 493 24.78 -1.91 9.32
C LEU A 493 26.27 -1.78 9.06
N ASN A 494 26.82 -0.55 9.03
CA ASN A 494 28.23 -0.31 8.82
C ASN A 494 29.11 -0.96 9.90
N ALA A 495 28.65 -1.02 11.15
CA ALA A 495 29.37 -1.65 12.24
C ALA A 495 29.31 -3.19 12.21
N ARG A 496 28.18 -3.77 11.83
CA ARG A 496 27.89 -5.20 11.97
C ARG A 496 28.17 -6.03 10.71
N LEU A 497 28.05 -5.44 9.52
CA LEU A 497 28.22 -6.15 8.25
C LEU A 497 29.68 -6.18 7.76
N HIS A 498 30.64 -5.68 8.54
CA HIS A 498 32.06 -5.79 8.17
C HIS A 498 32.49 -7.26 8.12
N PRO A 499 33.28 -7.74 7.12
CA PRO A 499 33.90 -6.96 6.04
C PRO A 499 33.02 -6.79 4.76
N ALA A 500 31.84 -7.40 4.67
CA ALA A 500 30.98 -7.35 3.49
C ALA A 500 30.47 -5.93 3.16
N LEU A 501 30.41 -5.06 4.17
CA LEU A 501 30.13 -3.63 4.03
C LEU A 501 31.24 -2.82 4.68
N ARG A 502 31.92 -2.00 3.89
CA ARG A 502 32.89 -1.02 4.39
C ARG A 502 32.38 0.41 4.20
N SER A 503 32.99 1.35 4.91
CA SER A 503 32.59 2.77 4.85
C SER A 503 32.63 3.34 3.42
N ALA A 504 33.44 2.78 2.53
CA ALA A 504 33.49 3.19 1.12
C ALA A 504 32.19 2.88 0.36
N HIS A 505 31.42 1.87 0.78
CA HIS A 505 30.13 1.45 0.22
C HIS A 505 28.93 1.96 1.02
N CYS A 506 29.18 2.84 1.98
CA CYS A 506 28.13 3.58 2.68
C CYS A 506 27.90 4.91 1.95
N LEU A 507 26.68 5.11 1.49
CA LEU A 507 26.30 6.27 0.66
C LEU A 507 25.22 7.09 1.36
N MET A 508 25.18 8.38 1.10
CA MET A 508 24.08 9.28 1.45
C MET A 508 23.46 9.86 0.19
N VAL A 509 22.15 9.95 0.19
CA VAL A 509 21.39 10.50 -0.94
C VAL A 509 21.27 12.01 -0.78
N THR A 510 21.56 12.74 -1.85
CA THR A 510 21.17 14.14 -2.00
C THR A 510 20.21 14.27 -3.16
N LYS A 511 19.18 15.11 -3.00
CA LYS A 511 18.19 15.41 -4.04
C LYS A 511 18.12 16.91 -4.24
N ASN A 512 18.38 17.36 -5.45
CA ASN A 512 18.30 18.77 -5.81
C ASN A 512 17.48 18.91 -7.11
N GLY A 513 16.36 19.64 -7.04
CA GLY A 513 15.49 19.86 -8.20
C GLY A 513 14.97 18.57 -8.88
N GLY A 514 14.95 17.44 -8.16
CA GLY A 514 14.57 16.12 -8.67
C GLY A 514 15.71 15.28 -9.22
N VAL A 515 16.93 15.82 -9.31
CA VAL A 515 18.16 15.08 -9.59
C VAL A 515 18.61 14.41 -8.30
N VAL A 516 18.77 13.10 -8.33
CA VAL A 516 19.22 12.29 -7.20
C VAL A 516 20.70 11.95 -7.41
N SER A 517 21.51 12.12 -6.39
CA SER A 517 22.93 11.75 -6.43
C SER A 517 23.35 11.04 -5.14
N PHE A 518 24.31 10.14 -5.27
CA PHE A 518 24.89 9.39 -4.15
C PHE A 518 26.27 9.95 -3.80
N GLN A 519 26.46 10.26 -2.54
CA GLN A 519 27.74 10.71 -2.00
C GLN A 519 28.25 9.71 -0.97
N LYS A 520 29.57 9.51 -0.90
CA LYS A 520 30.15 8.66 0.15
C LYS A 520 29.85 9.25 1.52
N ALA A 521 29.30 8.45 2.41
CA ALA A 521 29.02 8.84 3.77
C ALA A 521 30.33 9.00 4.55
N LYS A 522 30.49 10.16 5.19
CA LYS A 522 31.62 10.45 6.06
C LYS A 522 31.19 10.45 7.51
N GLY A 523 32.06 9.99 8.42
CA GLY A 523 31.83 10.10 9.87
C GLY A 523 30.68 9.26 10.46
N ILE A 524 30.25 8.19 9.81
CA ILE A 524 29.08 7.39 10.18
C ILE A 524 29.13 6.88 11.62
N GLN A 525 30.30 6.49 12.13
CA GLN A 525 30.41 5.81 13.43
C GLN A 525 30.49 6.77 14.63
N ASN A 526 31.11 7.92 14.47
CA ASN A 526 31.21 8.93 15.50
C ASN A 526 31.73 10.24 14.91
N VAL A 527 30.84 10.97 14.27
CA VAL A 527 31.14 12.25 13.62
C VAL A 527 31.82 13.21 14.58
N PHE A 528 31.33 13.30 15.81
CA PHE A 528 31.87 14.21 16.77
C PHE A 528 33.32 13.89 17.13
N VAL A 529 33.62 12.65 17.52
CA VAL A 529 34.96 12.26 17.96
C VAL A 529 35.97 12.20 16.80
N LYS A 530 35.52 11.70 15.63
CA LYS A 530 36.43 11.46 14.49
C LYS A 530 36.62 12.65 13.55
N ASP A 531 35.64 13.56 13.52
CA ASP A 531 35.68 14.69 12.58
C ASP A 531 35.54 16.03 13.28
N TRP A 532 34.54 16.29 14.11
CA TRP A 532 34.34 17.63 14.71
C TRP A 532 35.37 17.95 15.77
N LYS A 533 35.57 17.07 16.75
CA LYS A 533 36.52 17.30 17.84
C LYS A 533 37.94 17.63 17.35
N PRO A 534 38.53 16.92 16.34
CA PRO A 534 39.82 17.31 15.80
C PRO A 534 39.86 18.64 15.08
N HIS A 535 38.71 19.13 14.55
CA HIS A 535 38.66 20.28 13.65
C HIS A 535 37.87 21.49 14.17
N PHE A 536 37.22 21.45 15.33
CA PHE A 536 36.38 22.59 15.75
C PHE A 536 37.17 23.88 16.07
N PHE A 537 38.47 23.85 16.14
CA PHE A 537 39.31 25.07 16.20
C PHE A 537 39.76 25.59 14.83
N THR A 538 39.61 24.80 13.77
CA THR A 538 40.04 25.13 12.40
C THR A 538 38.91 25.19 11.38
N ASP A 539 37.72 24.73 11.75
CA ASP A 539 36.51 24.72 10.93
C ASP A 539 35.34 25.32 11.72
N GLN A 540 34.87 26.47 11.27
CA GLN A 540 33.83 27.24 11.99
C GLN A 540 32.48 26.51 12.02
N SER A 541 32.08 25.86 10.92
CA SER A 541 30.83 25.06 10.90
C SER A 541 30.86 23.97 11.95
N LYS A 542 31.97 23.25 12.10
CA LYS A 542 32.13 22.21 13.13
C LYS A 542 32.17 22.76 14.53
N LYS A 543 32.81 23.93 14.73
CA LYS A 543 32.83 24.63 16.00
C LYS A 543 31.40 24.98 16.44
N ILE A 544 30.60 25.58 15.56
CA ILE A 544 29.25 26.02 15.87
C ILE A 544 28.35 24.79 16.10
N ALA A 545 28.43 23.78 15.23
CA ALA A 545 27.65 22.55 15.38
C ALA A 545 27.94 21.82 16.71
N ALA A 546 29.17 21.89 17.21
CA ALA A 546 29.59 21.30 18.47
C ALA A 546 28.94 21.94 19.70
N ILE A 547 28.34 23.14 19.58
CA ILE A 547 27.65 23.83 20.70
C ILE A 547 26.55 22.94 21.29
N THR A 548 25.70 22.37 20.44
CA THR A 548 24.58 21.52 20.84
C THR A 548 25.04 20.26 21.59
N PHE A 549 26.09 19.64 21.10
CA PHE A 549 26.65 18.42 21.68
C PHE A 549 27.34 18.69 23.02
N THR A 550 28.14 19.74 23.07
CA THR A 550 28.88 20.13 24.30
C THR A 550 27.92 20.53 25.41
N ARG A 551 26.87 21.31 25.07
CA ARG A 551 25.82 21.69 26.01
C ARG A 551 25.20 20.47 26.69
N ASN A 552 24.85 19.42 25.91
CA ASN A 552 24.25 18.22 26.48
C ASN A 552 25.23 17.43 27.35
N ILE A 553 26.51 17.34 26.98
CA ILE A 553 27.52 16.74 27.85
C ILE A 553 27.58 17.42 29.20
N ILE A 554 27.57 18.75 29.19
CA ILE A 554 27.60 19.55 30.45
C ILE A 554 26.31 19.33 31.23
N GLU A 555 25.16 19.31 30.58
CA GLU A 555 23.88 18.99 31.22
C GLU A 555 23.93 17.67 32.00
N TYR A 556 24.43 16.58 31.36
CA TYR A 556 24.51 15.28 31.98
C TYR A 556 25.61 15.13 33.02
N THR A 557 26.70 15.89 32.92
CA THR A 557 27.85 15.77 33.81
C THR A 557 27.88 16.77 34.96
N LYS A 558 27.38 18.00 34.73
CA LYS A 558 27.43 19.10 35.68
C LYS A 558 26.06 19.69 36.04
N GLY A 559 25.03 19.41 35.24
CA GLY A 559 23.66 19.88 35.39
C GLY A 559 23.36 21.24 34.72
N THR A 560 22.08 21.60 34.73
CA THR A 560 21.56 22.77 33.99
C THR A 560 21.88 24.13 34.62
N THR A 561 22.42 24.15 35.85
CA THR A 561 22.83 25.35 36.55
C THR A 561 24.31 25.72 36.34
N ASP A 562 25.06 24.86 35.66
CA ASP A 562 26.47 25.13 35.35
C ASP A 562 26.62 26.34 34.43
N ALA A 563 27.63 27.17 34.69
CA ALA A 563 27.87 28.43 33.96
C ALA A 563 28.12 28.16 32.44
N ASP A 564 28.85 27.08 32.14
CA ASP A 564 29.14 26.70 30.75
C ASP A 564 27.86 26.25 30.04
N TYR A 565 26.95 25.51 30.73
CA TYR A 565 25.65 25.12 30.21
C TYR A 565 24.80 26.35 29.87
N VAL A 566 24.72 27.33 30.78
CA VAL A 566 23.97 28.58 30.59
C VAL A 566 24.54 29.35 29.40
N THR A 567 25.88 29.48 29.31
CA THR A 567 26.57 30.14 28.21
C THR A 567 26.27 29.51 26.86
N LEU A 568 26.35 28.17 26.76
CA LEU A 568 26.04 27.47 25.52
C LEU A 568 24.55 27.55 25.19
N THR A 569 23.64 27.54 26.17
CA THR A 569 22.21 27.75 25.97
C THR A 569 21.91 29.14 25.40
N ALA A 570 22.64 30.18 25.84
CA ALA A 570 22.53 31.52 25.28
C ALA A 570 23.08 31.67 23.84
N LEU A 571 23.76 30.66 23.30
CA LEU A 571 24.14 30.55 21.90
C LEU A 571 23.16 29.71 21.06
N LEU A 572 22.16 29.12 21.70
CA LEU A 572 21.06 28.37 21.07
C LEU A 572 19.71 29.06 21.19
N HIS A 573 19.58 29.97 22.15
CA HIS A 573 18.44 30.87 22.41
C HIS A 573 18.91 32.27 22.67
N TRP A 574 18.24 33.25 22.07
CA TRP A 574 18.58 34.66 22.27
C TRP A 574 18.30 35.12 23.72
N LYS A 575 19.37 35.36 24.45
CA LYS A 575 19.36 35.87 25.84
C LYS A 575 20.01 37.24 25.92
N ALA A 576 19.84 37.92 27.04
CA ALA A 576 20.44 39.25 27.25
C ALA A 576 21.99 39.22 27.15
N GLU A 577 22.60 38.14 27.62
CA GLU A 577 24.05 37.88 27.58
C GLU A 577 24.60 37.44 26.22
N THR A 578 23.75 36.98 25.29
CA THR A 578 24.18 36.45 23.98
C THR A 578 25.18 37.36 23.24
N PRO A 579 24.95 38.69 23.15
CA PRO A 579 25.90 39.58 22.46
C PRO A 579 27.27 39.72 23.12
N THR A 580 27.40 39.35 24.41
CA THR A 580 28.62 39.48 25.19
C THR A 580 29.45 38.22 25.26
N ILE A 581 28.92 37.11 24.74
CA ILE A 581 29.64 35.82 24.65
C ILE A 581 30.64 35.92 23.51
N LEU A 582 31.92 35.86 23.84
CA LEU A 582 33.00 35.92 22.86
C LEU A 582 33.41 34.51 22.37
N GLU A 583 34.00 34.40 21.20
CA GLU A 583 34.56 33.15 20.65
C GLU A 583 35.53 32.48 21.64
N GLU A 584 36.33 33.25 22.35
CA GLU A 584 37.28 32.75 23.34
C GLU A 584 36.57 32.06 24.53
N HIS A 585 35.38 32.49 24.93
CA HIS A 585 34.60 31.81 25.95
C HIS A 585 34.18 30.41 25.45
N LEU A 586 33.70 30.33 24.18
CA LEU A 586 33.34 29.06 23.54
C LEU A 586 34.56 28.12 23.43
N ASN A 587 35.72 28.63 23.00
CA ASN A 587 36.96 27.88 22.93
C ASN A 587 37.40 27.38 24.33
N GLY A 588 37.26 28.23 25.37
CA GLY A 588 37.54 27.87 26.75
C GLY A 588 36.67 26.71 27.26
N ILE A 589 35.35 26.76 26.95
CA ILE A 589 34.41 25.69 27.31
C ILE A 589 34.85 24.37 26.62
N TYR A 590 35.18 24.40 25.32
CA TYR A 590 35.60 23.20 24.58
C TYR A 590 36.90 22.63 25.17
N ILE A 591 37.87 23.44 25.50
CA ILE A 591 39.11 23.01 26.18
C ILE A 591 38.80 22.41 27.56
N GLY A 592 37.90 23.02 28.33
CA GLY A 592 37.48 22.52 29.64
C GLY A 592 36.79 21.15 29.57
N VAL A 593 35.96 20.92 28.57
CA VAL A 593 35.20 19.67 28.41
C VAL A 593 36.02 18.58 27.73
N PHE A 594 36.80 18.89 26.69
CA PHE A 594 37.46 17.90 25.82
C PHE A 594 38.98 17.84 25.96
N GLY A 595 39.56 18.75 26.74
CA GLY A 595 41.01 18.92 26.87
C GLY A 595 41.61 19.72 25.72
N VAL A 596 42.89 20.09 25.86
CA VAL A 596 43.64 20.74 24.80
C VAL A 596 43.84 19.81 23.64
N PRO A 597 43.57 20.23 22.38
CA PRO A 597 43.75 19.39 21.22
C PRO A 597 45.20 18.92 21.08
N ALA A 598 45.39 17.66 20.68
CA ALA A 598 46.73 17.14 20.37
C ALA A 598 47.32 17.84 19.14
N ALA A 599 48.64 18.07 19.15
CA ALA A 599 49.32 18.64 17.97
C ALA A 599 48.96 17.83 16.67
N PRO A 600 48.78 18.51 15.52
CA PRO A 600 49.15 19.89 15.21
C PRO A 600 48.04 20.94 15.38
N ALA A 601 46.88 20.60 15.99
CA ALA A 601 45.81 21.58 16.18
C ALA A 601 46.24 22.68 17.17
N VAL A 602 46.31 23.90 16.68
CA VAL A 602 46.63 25.07 17.47
C VAL A 602 45.34 25.72 17.94
N VAL A 603 45.23 26.02 19.22
CA VAL A 603 44.13 26.88 19.73
C VAL A 603 44.30 28.24 19.09
N PRO A 604 43.33 28.80 18.37
CA PRO A 604 43.45 30.12 17.76
C PRO A 604 43.69 31.19 18.79
N PRO A 605 44.41 32.27 18.44
CA PRO A 605 44.51 33.42 19.33
C PRO A 605 43.12 33.99 19.61
N ALA A 606 42.94 34.60 20.78
CA ALA A 606 41.69 35.23 21.17
C ALA A 606 41.29 36.28 20.13
N THR A 607 40.11 36.18 19.56
CA THR A 607 39.62 37.10 18.52
C THR A 607 38.80 38.24 19.09
N HIS A 608 38.38 38.14 20.35
CA HIS A 608 37.44 39.08 21.01
C HIS A 608 36.15 39.34 20.21
N LYS A 609 35.83 38.44 19.30
CA LYS A 609 34.64 38.54 18.45
C LYS A 609 33.45 37.89 19.13
N PRO A 610 32.27 38.54 19.11
CA PRO A 610 31.04 37.88 19.59
C PRO A 610 30.79 36.56 18.88
N ALA A 611 30.49 35.50 19.63
CA ALA A 611 30.21 34.18 19.08
C ALA A 611 28.97 34.19 18.17
N ILE A 612 28.01 35.07 18.45
CA ILE A 612 26.83 35.23 17.58
C ILE A 612 27.20 35.76 16.18
N ASP A 613 28.20 36.68 16.10
CA ASP A 613 28.64 37.24 14.82
C ASP A 613 29.31 36.14 13.98
N ILE A 614 30.00 35.20 14.61
CA ILE A 614 30.62 34.06 13.94
C ILE A 614 29.54 33.11 13.40
N ILE A 615 28.47 32.88 14.17
CA ILE A 615 27.32 32.09 13.75
C ILE A 615 26.63 32.72 12.52
N ASP A 616 26.38 34.05 12.59
CA ASP A 616 25.75 34.80 11.51
C ASP A 616 26.60 34.84 10.23
N GLU A 617 27.91 34.97 10.35
CA GLU A 617 28.84 34.96 9.21
C GLU A 617 28.95 33.58 8.56
N GLU A 618 29.09 32.53 9.36
CA GLU A 618 29.17 31.17 8.87
C GLU A 618 27.87 30.75 8.17
N ALA A 619 26.71 31.13 8.74
CA ALA A 619 25.42 30.88 8.08
C ALA A 619 25.34 31.58 6.72
N LYS A 620 25.81 32.83 6.60
CA LYS A 620 25.89 33.52 5.30
C LYS A 620 26.86 32.85 4.34
N ALA A 621 27.97 32.32 4.81
CA ALA A 621 28.92 31.57 3.99
C ALA A 621 28.29 30.27 3.47
N VAL A 622 27.54 29.54 4.31
CA VAL A 622 26.80 28.35 3.92
C VAL A 622 25.72 28.66 2.87
N LEU A 623 25.01 29.78 3.03
CA LEU A 623 24.01 30.23 2.05
C LEU A 623 24.63 30.57 0.69
N ALA A 624 25.83 31.11 0.69
CA ALA A 624 26.55 31.47 -0.53
C ALA A 624 27.08 30.25 -1.31
N HIS A 625 27.23 29.09 -0.65
CA HIS A 625 27.62 27.84 -1.31
C HIS A 625 26.44 27.21 -2.05
N GLY A 626 26.52 27.14 -3.36
CA GLY A 626 25.47 26.61 -4.25
C GLY A 626 25.40 25.08 -4.28
N GLY A 627 25.30 24.38 -3.16
CA GLY A 627 25.21 22.91 -3.10
C GLY A 627 24.30 22.41 -1.98
N ALA A 628 24.22 21.09 -1.82
CA ALA A 628 23.58 20.51 -0.66
C ALA A 628 24.39 20.84 0.60
N ALA A 629 23.69 21.24 1.67
CA ALA A 629 24.33 21.57 2.94
C ALA A 629 24.91 20.30 3.59
N LYS A 630 26.11 20.38 4.11
CA LYS A 630 26.68 19.31 4.92
C LYS A 630 25.94 19.21 6.25
N PHE A 631 26.19 18.13 6.98
CA PHE A 631 25.53 17.88 8.25
C PHE A 631 25.75 19.00 9.29
N GLU A 632 26.99 19.42 9.49
CA GLU A 632 27.37 20.56 10.34
C GLU A 632 26.75 21.88 9.85
N GLU A 633 26.71 22.10 8.55
CA GLU A 633 26.15 23.31 7.94
C GLU A 633 24.63 23.43 8.19
N LYS A 634 23.89 22.30 8.20
CA LYS A 634 22.46 22.29 8.56
C LYS A 634 22.24 22.76 10.02
N ILE A 635 23.12 22.34 10.94
CA ILE A 635 23.07 22.76 12.33
C ILE A 635 23.37 24.26 12.45
N VAL A 636 24.38 24.75 11.74
CA VAL A 636 24.71 26.18 11.69
C VAL A 636 23.50 26.98 11.22
N LEU A 637 22.87 26.60 10.11
CA LEU A 637 21.67 27.26 9.61
C LEU A 637 20.53 27.22 10.61
N ALA A 638 20.26 26.07 11.22
CA ALA A 638 19.18 25.93 12.21
C ALA A 638 19.39 26.81 13.45
N ILE A 639 20.63 26.92 13.95
CA ILE A 639 20.99 27.83 15.06
C ILE A 639 20.81 29.28 14.63
N ALA A 640 21.37 29.69 13.49
CA ALA A 640 21.31 31.07 13.01
C ALA A 640 19.87 31.52 12.75
N ILE A 641 19.04 30.68 12.12
CA ILE A 641 17.62 30.93 11.86
C ILE A 641 16.89 31.18 13.19
N ARG A 642 17.07 30.30 14.18
CA ARG A 642 16.43 30.44 15.48
C ARG A 642 16.88 31.71 16.18
N MET A 643 18.19 31.95 16.27
CA MET A 643 18.75 33.12 16.92
C MET A 643 18.26 34.42 16.28
N THR A 644 18.18 34.48 14.96
CA THR A 644 17.64 35.62 14.21
C THR A 644 16.17 35.85 14.51
N ALA A 645 15.37 34.79 14.49
CA ALA A 645 13.92 34.84 14.76
C ALA A 645 13.66 35.29 16.20
N GLU A 646 14.36 34.72 17.19
CA GLU A 646 14.19 35.10 18.59
C GLU A 646 14.67 36.55 18.84
N ARG A 647 15.81 36.96 18.29
CA ARG A 647 16.31 38.33 18.31
C ARG A 647 15.28 39.32 17.78
N PHE A 648 14.67 39.00 16.62
CA PHE A 648 13.61 39.80 16.02
C PHE A 648 12.39 39.91 16.93
N MET A 649 11.87 38.77 17.44
CA MET A 649 10.71 38.76 18.33
C MET A 649 10.99 39.51 19.62
N VAL A 650 12.13 39.32 20.27
CA VAL A 650 12.51 40.01 21.50
C VAL A 650 12.58 41.52 21.27
N ALA A 651 13.17 41.98 20.16
CA ALA A 651 13.24 43.39 19.81
C ALA A 651 11.85 44.01 19.57
N LYS A 652 10.95 43.29 18.92
CA LYS A 652 9.57 43.77 18.65
C LYS A 652 8.67 43.75 19.88
N ILE A 653 8.74 42.68 20.67
CA ILE A 653 7.96 42.54 21.91
C ILE A 653 8.38 43.58 22.93
N ALA A 654 9.67 43.91 23.03
CA ALA A 654 10.27 44.92 23.91
C ALA A 654 9.88 44.77 25.40
N ASP A 655 9.53 43.58 25.86
CA ASP A 655 9.16 43.23 27.24
C ASP A 655 10.24 42.34 27.85
N GLN A 656 11.27 42.98 28.40
CA GLN A 656 12.42 42.29 29.01
C GLN A 656 12.01 41.43 30.23
N ALA A 657 10.99 41.85 30.97
CA ALA A 657 10.51 41.09 32.13
C ALA A 657 9.88 39.75 31.67
N PHE A 658 9.07 39.78 30.59
CA PHE A 658 8.51 38.59 29.98
C PHE A 658 9.61 37.66 29.45
N VAL A 659 10.54 38.19 28.66
CA VAL A 659 11.63 37.39 28.08
C VAL A 659 12.46 36.68 29.15
N LYS A 660 12.77 37.40 30.26
CA LYS A 660 13.53 36.84 31.38
C LYS A 660 12.76 35.76 32.15
N ALA A 661 11.44 35.85 32.17
CA ALA A 661 10.57 34.87 32.84
C ALA A 661 10.39 33.58 32.08
N ILE A 662 10.80 33.50 30.80
CA ILE A 662 10.68 32.28 30.01
C ILE A 662 11.71 31.22 30.46
N GLU A 663 11.22 30.16 31.08
CA GLU A 663 12.05 29.05 31.57
C GLU A 663 12.23 27.94 30.51
N ARG A 664 11.23 27.71 29.66
CA ARG A 664 11.20 26.63 28.67
C ARG A 664 10.55 27.10 27.37
N ASN A 665 10.81 26.39 26.28
CA ASN A 665 10.16 26.59 24.97
C ASN A 665 10.22 28.04 24.47
N GLN A 666 11.36 28.70 24.63
CA GLN A 666 11.51 30.13 24.38
C GLN A 666 11.00 30.58 23.03
N THR A 667 11.34 29.86 21.96
CA THR A 667 10.94 30.21 20.59
C THR A 667 9.40 30.23 20.45
N THR A 668 8.72 29.24 21.02
CA THR A 668 7.25 29.12 20.99
C THR A 668 6.61 30.22 21.88
N GLU A 669 7.09 30.41 23.09
CA GLU A 669 6.55 31.42 24.00
C GLU A 669 6.69 32.84 23.41
N LEU A 670 7.82 33.12 22.77
CA LEU A 670 8.03 34.37 22.04
C LEU A 670 7.06 34.51 20.86
N LEU A 671 6.85 33.47 20.10
CA LEU A 671 5.92 33.45 18.96
C LEU A 671 4.48 33.70 19.43
N ASP A 672 4.03 33.00 20.45
CA ASP A 672 2.68 33.16 21.02
C ASP A 672 2.42 34.61 21.51
N LYS A 673 3.41 35.20 22.13
CA LYS A 673 3.34 36.61 22.57
C LYS A 673 3.35 37.56 21.38
N PHE A 674 4.21 37.29 20.38
CA PHE A 674 4.34 38.11 19.17
C PHE A 674 3.03 38.12 18.38
N GLU A 675 2.41 36.94 18.14
CA GLU A 675 1.13 36.80 17.43
C GLU A 675 0.00 37.61 18.13
N LYS A 676 -0.04 37.58 19.45
CA LYS A 676 -1.03 38.33 20.22
C LYS A 676 -0.82 39.84 20.11
N MET A 677 0.43 40.28 20.05
CA MET A 677 0.76 41.73 20.00
C MET A 677 0.69 42.30 18.58
N PHE A 678 0.99 41.47 17.56
CA PHE A 678 1.13 41.89 16.17
C PHE A 678 0.30 41.04 15.21
N PRO A 679 -1.03 40.91 15.41
CA PRO A 679 -1.86 39.98 14.63
C PRO A 679 -2.01 40.35 13.15
N LYS A 680 -1.48 41.49 12.69
CA LYS A 680 -1.52 41.95 11.31
C LYS A 680 -0.22 41.72 10.53
N GLU A 681 0.82 41.20 11.18
CA GLU A 681 2.12 40.91 10.55
C GLU A 681 2.12 39.47 9.97
N ASP A 682 1.19 39.16 9.06
CA ASP A 682 0.94 37.80 8.54
C ASP A 682 2.18 37.13 7.92
N GLU A 683 3.01 37.87 7.18
CA GLU A 683 4.24 37.30 6.58
C GLU A 683 5.29 36.98 7.64
N ALA A 684 5.49 37.87 8.61
CA ALA A 684 6.42 37.63 9.72
C ALA A 684 5.94 36.41 10.54
N ILE A 685 4.66 36.34 10.89
CA ILE A 685 4.08 35.22 11.62
C ILE A 685 4.27 33.91 10.86
N LYS A 686 4.00 33.89 9.55
CA LYS A 686 4.19 32.71 8.71
C LYS A 686 5.65 32.25 8.71
N THR A 687 6.59 33.16 8.58
CA THR A 687 8.04 32.85 8.62
C THR A 687 8.44 32.30 9.98
N LEU A 688 8.02 32.98 11.08
CA LEU A 688 8.32 32.55 12.44
C LEU A 688 7.74 31.16 12.77
N ARG A 689 6.51 30.86 12.31
CA ARG A 689 5.94 29.51 12.40
C ARG A 689 6.80 28.49 11.65
N GLY A 690 7.32 28.87 10.48
CA GLY A 690 8.28 28.04 9.73
C GLY A 690 9.54 27.76 10.55
N VAL A 691 10.07 28.74 11.27
CA VAL A 691 11.23 28.58 12.17
C VAL A 691 10.93 27.59 13.29
N VAL A 692 9.78 27.68 13.94
CA VAL A 692 9.36 26.71 14.98
C VAL A 692 9.28 25.29 14.44
N LEU A 693 8.81 25.11 13.20
CA LEU A 693 8.74 23.79 12.56
C LEU A 693 10.12 23.24 12.16
N MET A 694 11.04 24.11 11.71
CA MET A 694 12.32 23.68 11.13
C MET A 694 13.47 23.65 12.13
N THR A 695 13.32 24.30 13.27
CA THR A 695 14.33 24.32 14.34
C THR A 695 13.75 23.76 15.64
N PRO A 696 13.32 22.46 15.63
CA PRO A 696 12.73 21.88 16.82
C PRO A 696 13.71 21.93 17.99
N GLU A 697 13.19 22.10 19.19
CA GLU A 697 13.97 22.15 20.41
C GLU A 697 14.80 20.91 20.67
N ASN A 698 14.45 19.80 20.01
CA ASN A 698 15.19 18.55 20.05
C ASN A 698 16.64 18.63 19.54
N ILE A 699 17.03 19.71 18.82
CA ILE A 699 18.41 19.88 18.38
C ILE A 699 19.38 19.94 19.57
N HIS A 700 18.96 20.46 20.71
CA HIS A 700 19.79 20.47 21.92
C HIS A 700 19.42 19.41 22.96
N LEU A 701 18.29 18.73 22.84
CA LEU A 701 17.93 17.63 23.75
C LEU A 701 18.53 16.27 23.32
N ASN A 702 18.77 16.09 22.04
CA ASN A 702 19.19 14.79 21.48
C ASN A 702 20.39 14.92 20.53
N SER A 703 21.47 15.58 20.96
CA SER A 703 22.70 15.68 20.17
C SER A 703 23.36 14.35 19.81
N PHE A 704 22.86 13.24 20.37
CA PHE A 704 23.24 11.89 19.97
C PHE A 704 22.34 11.32 18.86
N MET A 705 21.21 11.97 18.57
CA MET A 705 20.26 11.57 17.52
C MET A 705 20.45 12.47 16.29
N TYR A 706 21.14 11.93 15.31
CA TYR A 706 21.46 12.66 14.08
C TYR A 706 20.29 12.75 13.09
N GLU A 707 19.30 11.85 13.22
CA GLU A 707 18.18 11.71 12.27
C GLU A 707 17.38 13.00 12.06
N PRO A 708 16.96 13.74 13.10
CA PRO A 708 16.19 14.97 12.88
C PRO A 708 16.95 16.02 12.09
N ILE A 709 18.28 16.07 12.23
CA ILE A 709 19.13 17.03 11.54
C ILE A 709 19.38 16.60 10.10
N VAL A 710 19.62 15.31 9.88
CA VAL A 710 19.85 14.77 8.54
C VAL A 710 18.57 14.89 7.70
N ASP A 711 17.40 14.69 8.31
CA ASP A 711 16.09 14.77 7.63
C ASP A 711 15.63 16.23 7.37
N MET A 712 16.25 17.25 8.00
CA MET A 712 15.94 18.63 7.68
C MET A 712 16.23 18.94 6.20
N SER A 713 15.23 19.54 5.54
CA SER A 713 15.33 19.93 4.14
C SER A 713 16.26 21.13 3.94
N ASP A 714 17.31 20.95 3.13
CA ASP A 714 18.25 22.01 2.77
C ASP A 714 17.54 23.22 2.13
N GLU A 715 16.56 22.95 1.26
CA GLU A 715 15.78 24.02 0.58
C GLU A 715 14.98 24.85 1.55
N HIS A 716 14.34 24.21 2.56
CA HIS A 716 13.58 24.93 3.56
C HIS A 716 14.47 25.72 4.52
N LEU A 717 15.58 25.12 4.97
CA LEU A 717 16.54 25.85 5.83
C LEU A 717 17.14 27.07 5.11
N LYS A 718 17.51 26.93 3.85
CA LYS A 718 18.08 28.05 3.05
C LYS A 718 17.05 29.13 2.72
N LYS A 719 15.77 28.80 2.69
CA LYS A 719 14.68 29.73 2.43
C LYS A 719 14.27 30.54 3.66
N LEU A 720 14.32 29.94 4.85
CA LEU A 720 14.07 30.63 6.13
C LEU A 720 15.20 31.58 6.47
#